data_7f944841693551f20fec4b5554d81988
#
_entry.id   7f944841693551f20fec4b5554d81988
#
_cell.length_a   1.000
_cell.length_b   1.000
_cell.length_c   1.000
_cell.angle_alpha   90.00
_cell.angle_beta   90.00
_cell.angle_gamma   90.00
#
_symmetry.space_group_name_H-M   'P 1'
#
loop_
_entity.id
_entity.type
_entity.pdbx_description
1 polymer ?
#
loop_
_entity_poly.entity_id
_entity_poly.type
_entity_poly.pdbx_seq_one_letter_code
_entity_poly.pdbx_strand_id
1 'polypeptide(L)'
;MNFNKKLLAILISIGSFSANASVAPLVFHQQNDSVNSLSGSLKGQVKFAQTHTIDPANNSVQEMPRLVSLRDTLFMFIPHSDSKGMKYTLHITDKEGISHGPFTLSPPSALPASDKADTADSTHPDVVYSDSAYSVTLPWDLVKPGMFISISDENGLNGQLTDIDVGAENEVMIQNIRLGMLTEPAKNNELEGNSTLAADYFQKIPVSRLIVGNYSPLHLTKVVLSDGKVYDYQSDTNGDVYSGDMREDIAKNLISMGIDNANFGINDSAGSTQWQPAWFNIYAVHEACGFYQNGVVQHGLSGGNGMATLTQTTGNEFSHELGHAYGLGHYPGGGMWSTHNQNSGWGWDSFNNRFIANFFWDKNGNVVSEGVTTLPFAGVYRFNTDAMAGGVASSPYSAYTLYTGYSQKRIQAGMEKTGVISEAAASGYLIWDEDKHEMVERNDPARSKPVKFGVPVTTLVGFYDPAKEVKGYIYPPMTSSYGYVYEPQVVNGGQCWAEVTFADNHKQRYPLAGSRHNSARMNKFHFNVETASNPLSVSVNCPQEDINAAYESWRNEYFGVTTIKNWSADKNGVAGDVYRDSDGRYFRLKHAGYWYYPSGTQSNGDWEYLTNEKALNALFAAQLAGQSYDSMGIEVLDQRSIEAATVEPAAAVVIGKSDGFTQVLEQTVLFEQNAQLKPHNYATVEAFEKDIRASYGKSEIKGWSSKDKDNGVPGSIYVSENQSSPTREYFILKEKNYWYFPSNQQSSSEWGYLGSATQYVHNDVSPLFAHANKNLSVEDLLKKYFSRDEIFNWSQRRATTQDREIFSAVNPHTNETEFFLQRQKASGHYFPTNQKSNVYWYYIGGEKNLEAMKHLSQNEMEQQLLSWYGKTEFKPWHSNATNNTVGDLYKNTNKGTQDYFMLKTPTYWYFPTNRTSNGDWEYLGSY
;
A
#
# COMPACT_ATOMS: atom_id res chain seq x y z
N MET A 1 -89.72 -11.34 -40.93
CA MET A 1 -89.49 -9.91 -40.82
C MET A 1 -88.19 -9.72 -40.20
N ASN A 2 -87.19 -9.20 -40.96
CA ASN A 2 -85.83 -9.03 -40.61
C ASN A 2 -85.60 -7.75 -39.79
N PHE A 3 -84.79 -7.83 -38.73
CA PHE A 3 -84.14 -6.64 -38.23
C PHE A 3 -82.64 -6.96 -37.93
N ASN A 4 -81.80 -6.40 -38.77
CA ASN A 4 -80.30 -6.31 -38.59
C ASN A 4 -79.97 -5.41 -37.44
N LYS A 5 -79.11 -5.90 -36.50
CA LYS A 5 -78.34 -5.05 -35.56
C LYS A 5 -76.89 -5.21 -35.88
N LYS A 6 -76.30 -4.17 -36.44
CA LYS A 6 -74.87 -4.00 -36.52
C LYS A 6 -74.35 -3.65 -35.11
N LEU A 7 -73.55 -4.48 -34.53
CA LEU A 7 -72.80 -4.21 -33.29
C LEU A 7 -71.43 -3.64 -33.66
N LEU A 8 -71.25 -2.40 -33.34
CA LEU A 8 -69.92 -1.72 -33.44
C LEU A 8 -69.04 -2.13 -32.27
N ALA A 9 -67.99 -2.96 -32.51
CA ALA A 9 -67.03 -3.34 -31.52
C ALA A 9 -65.89 -2.26 -31.49
N ILE A 10 -65.87 -1.46 -30.44
CA ILE A 10 -64.73 -0.59 -30.13
C ILE A 10 -63.67 -1.44 -29.38
N LEU A 11 -62.60 -1.76 -30.06
CA LEU A 11 -61.42 -2.34 -29.41
C LEU A 11 -60.70 -1.22 -28.62
N ILE A 12 -60.83 -1.22 -27.29
CA ILE A 12 -59.98 -0.50 -26.40
C ILE A 12 -58.72 -1.37 -26.20
N SER A 13 -57.64 -1.04 -26.86
CA SER A 13 -56.29 -1.59 -26.54
C SER A 13 -55.85 -1.02 -25.21
N ILE A 14 -56.04 -1.77 -24.14
CA ILE A 14 -55.40 -1.52 -22.85
C ILE A 14 -53.94 -1.91 -23.05
N GLY A 15 -53.08 -0.94 -23.37
CA GLY A 15 -51.66 -1.08 -23.26
C GLY A 15 -51.32 -1.28 -21.79
N SER A 16 -50.96 -2.49 -21.42
CA SER A 16 -50.38 -2.80 -20.12
C SER A 16 -48.99 -2.13 -20.08
N PHE A 17 -48.94 -0.91 -19.60
CA PHE A 17 -47.69 -0.37 -19.07
C PHE A 17 -47.41 -1.17 -17.80
N SER A 18 -46.59 -2.21 -17.89
CA SER A 18 -45.91 -2.75 -16.76
C SER A 18 -44.91 -1.68 -16.29
N ALA A 19 -45.35 -0.76 -15.45
CA ALA A 19 -44.47 -0.03 -14.63
C ALA A 19 -43.84 -1.09 -13.72
N ASN A 20 -42.58 -1.45 -13.98
CA ASN A 20 -41.74 -2.09 -12.97
C ASN A 20 -41.69 -1.11 -11.80
N ALA A 21 -42.60 -1.29 -10.83
CA ALA A 21 -42.45 -0.62 -9.55
C ALA A 21 -41.11 -1.11 -8.99
N SER A 22 -40.08 -0.27 -9.03
CA SER A 22 -38.82 -0.56 -8.36
C SER A 22 -39.14 -0.81 -6.89
N VAL A 23 -38.80 -1.99 -6.41
CA VAL A 23 -38.93 -2.32 -4.98
C VAL A 23 -38.09 -1.31 -4.24
N ALA A 24 -38.69 -0.64 -3.25
CA ALA A 24 -37.92 0.31 -2.43
C ALA A 24 -36.71 -0.40 -1.78
N PRO A 25 -35.54 0.25 -1.74
CA PRO A 25 -34.36 -0.35 -1.15
C PRO A 25 -34.57 -0.65 0.34
N LEU A 26 -34.00 -1.75 0.82
CA LEU A 26 -33.91 -2.05 2.23
C LEU A 26 -32.93 -1.08 2.89
N VAL A 27 -33.18 -0.72 4.15
CA VAL A 27 -32.32 0.17 4.94
C VAL A 27 -31.58 -0.69 5.97
N PHE A 28 -30.23 -0.67 5.91
CA PHE A 28 -29.42 -1.46 6.83
C PHE A 28 -29.41 -0.85 8.22
N HIS A 29 -29.10 0.44 8.35
CA HIS A 29 -29.10 1.17 9.60
C HIS A 29 -30.30 2.12 9.65
N GLN A 30 -31.25 1.78 10.50
CA GLN A 30 -32.49 2.53 10.66
C GLN A 30 -32.34 3.70 11.63
N GLN A 31 -33.04 4.80 11.34
CA GLN A 31 -33.17 5.91 12.26
C GLN A 31 -33.70 5.44 13.62
N ASN A 32 -33.08 5.94 14.70
CA ASN A 32 -33.49 5.62 16.07
C ASN A 32 -33.43 6.86 16.96
N ASP A 33 -34.60 7.47 17.23
CA ASP A 33 -34.71 8.70 18.03
C ASP A 33 -34.40 8.48 19.54
N SER A 34 -34.22 7.23 19.96
CA SER A 34 -33.75 6.94 21.34
C SER A 34 -32.26 7.15 21.54
N VAL A 35 -31.46 7.26 20.43
CA VAL A 35 -30.01 7.44 20.49
C VAL A 35 -29.64 8.85 20.09
N ASN A 36 -29.02 9.56 21.00
CA ASN A 36 -28.53 10.92 20.75
C ASN A 36 -27.04 11.02 21.09
N SER A 37 -26.23 11.40 20.11
CA SER A 37 -24.77 11.59 20.24
C SER A 37 -24.39 13.03 20.60
N LEU A 38 -25.31 13.99 20.48
CA LEU A 38 -24.99 15.41 20.57
C LEU A 38 -25.47 16.03 21.90
N SER A 39 -24.66 16.89 22.46
CA SER A 39 -25.08 17.89 23.42
C SER A 39 -25.63 19.12 22.68
N GLY A 40 -26.59 19.85 23.28
CA GLY A 40 -27.16 21.06 22.69
C GLY A 40 -28.62 20.91 22.26
N SER A 41 -29.09 21.84 21.40
CA SER A 41 -30.48 21.87 20.91
C SER A 41 -30.73 20.96 19.73
N LEU A 42 -29.73 20.73 18.87
CA LEU A 42 -29.81 19.77 17.78
C LEU A 42 -29.63 18.36 18.33
N LYS A 43 -30.50 17.44 17.93
CA LYS A 43 -30.49 16.05 18.36
C LYS A 43 -30.30 15.11 17.18
N GLY A 44 -29.57 14.01 17.38
CA GLY A 44 -29.38 12.99 16.39
C GLY A 44 -28.24 12.04 16.74
N GLN A 45 -28.15 10.98 15.97
CA GLN A 45 -27.11 10.00 16.08
C GLN A 45 -25.96 10.36 15.12
N VAL A 46 -24.72 10.22 15.62
CA VAL A 46 -23.50 10.33 14.81
C VAL A 46 -22.90 8.95 14.60
N LYS A 47 -22.41 8.71 13.39
CA LYS A 47 -21.58 7.55 13.05
C LYS A 47 -20.36 7.99 12.26
N PHE A 48 -19.27 7.28 12.43
CA PHE A 48 -18.09 7.40 11.57
C PHE A 48 -17.87 6.10 10.81
N ALA A 49 -17.34 6.18 9.59
CA ALA A 49 -16.96 5.00 8.84
C ALA A 49 -15.51 5.10 8.35
N GLN A 50 -14.73 4.09 8.69
CA GLN A 50 -13.40 3.75 8.18
C GLN A 50 -13.43 2.28 7.76
N THR A 51 -12.64 1.39 8.38
CA THR A 51 -12.73 -0.06 8.14
C THR A 51 -14.12 -0.62 8.52
N HIS A 52 -14.75 0.02 9.47
CA HIS A 52 -16.13 -0.24 9.90
C HIS A 52 -16.85 1.06 10.21
N THR A 53 -18.19 0.98 10.22
CA THR A 53 -19.04 2.04 10.73
C THR A 53 -19.16 1.88 12.24
N ILE A 54 -18.78 2.88 12.98
CA ILE A 54 -18.66 2.88 14.44
C ILE A 54 -19.38 4.05 15.10
N ASP A 55 -19.70 3.90 16.36
CA ASP A 55 -20.14 5.00 17.23
C ASP A 55 -18.95 5.87 17.66
N PRO A 56 -19.15 7.18 17.88
CA PRO A 56 -18.02 8.11 18.11
C PRO A 56 -17.20 7.78 19.36
N ALA A 57 -17.84 7.37 20.45
CA ALA A 57 -17.21 7.10 21.74
C ALA A 57 -16.87 5.62 21.97
N ASN A 58 -16.62 4.87 20.91
CA ASN A 58 -16.27 3.45 20.95
C ASN A 58 -17.27 2.60 21.76
N ASN A 59 -18.21 1.98 21.09
CA ASN A 59 -19.20 1.14 21.75
C ASN A 59 -18.59 -0.19 22.26
N SER A 60 -18.21 -0.22 23.54
CA SER A 60 -17.63 -1.39 24.20
C SER A 60 -18.55 -2.63 24.18
N VAL A 61 -19.86 -2.43 24.13
CA VAL A 61 -20.85 -3.54 24.06
C VAL A 61 -20.83 -4.21 22.69
N GLN A 62 -20.56 -3.45 21.62
CA GLN A 62 -20.48 -3.96 20.25
C GLN A 62 -19.07 -4.41 19.86
N GLU A 63 -18.09 -4.24 20.73
CA GLU A 63 -16.68 -4.62 20.47
C GLU A 63 -16.12 -4.05 19.14
N MET A 64 -16.50 -2.81 18.79
CA MET A 64 -16.04 -2.13 17.59
C MET A 64 -14.68 -1.45 17.82
N PRO A 65 -13.86 -1.28 16.78
CA PRO A 65 -12.63 -0.48 16.85
C PRO A 65 -12.96 0.98 17.12
N ARG A 66 -11.97 1.74 17.57
CA ARG A 66 -12.02 3.21 17.60
C ARG A 66 -11.51 3.79 16.28
N LEU A 67 -11.69 5.08 16.05
CA LEU A 67 -11.12 5.77 14.89
C LEU A 67 -9.59 5.62 14.87
N VAL A 68 -9.04 5.49 13.69
CA VAL A 68 -7.60 5.55 13.45
C VAL A 68 -7.25 6.99 13.07
N SER A 69 -6.21 7.55 13.69
CA SER A 69 -5.69 8.87 13.36
C SER A 69 -5.22 8.94 11.91
N LEU A 70 -5.23 10.13 11.32
CA LEU A 70 -4.71 10.44 9.99
C LEU A 70 -5.27 9.52 8.88
N ARG A 71 -6.58 9.28 8.94
CA ARG A 71 -7.28 8.44 7.96
C ARG A 71 -8.56 9.09 7.48
N ASP A 72 -8.82 9.01 6.18
CA ASP A 72 -10.10 9.46 5.59
C ASP A 72 -11.26 8.82 6.34
N THR A 73 -12.22 9.65 6.73
CA THR A 73 -13.34 9.23 7.57
C THR A 73 -14.64 9.77 7.02
N LEU A 74 -15.59 8.89 6.72
CA LEU A 74 -16.94 9.31 6.39
C LEU A 74 -17.70 9.62 7.68
N PHE A 75 -18.03 10.88 7.88
CA PHE A 75 -18.91 11.34 8.93
C PHE A 75 -20.36 11.21 8.48
N MET A 76 -21.21 10.70 9.35
CA MET A 76 -22.65 10.57 9.12
C MET A 76 -23.44 11.10 10.31
N PHE A 77 -24.42 11.96 10.02
CA PHE A 77 -25.37 12.50 11.00
C PHE A 77 -26.79 12.07 10.64
N ILE A 78 -27.46 11.42 11.56
CA ILE A 78 -28.84 10.96 11.45
C ILE A 78 -29.66 11.79 12.41
N PRO A 79 -30.37 12.84 11.94
CA PRO A 79 -31.14 13.73 12.81
C PRO A 79 -32.35 13.01 13.42
N HIS A 80 -32.74 13.36 14.63
CA HIS A 80 -34.02 12.93 15.20
C HIS A 80 -35.18 13.48 14.36
N SER A 81 -36.31 12.79 14.38
CA SER A 81 -37.51 13.17 13.65
C SER A 81 -38.04 14.55 14.01
N ASP A 82 -37.88 15.00 15.27
CA ASP A 82 -38.28 16.31 15.79
C ASP A 82 -37.25 17.41 15.55
N SER A 83 -36.05 17.07 15.17
CA SER A 83 -34.91 17.98 14.91
C SER A 83 -34.47 17.97 13.45
N LYS A 84 -35.35 17.56 12.55
CA LYS A 84 -35.03 17.36 11.13
C LYS A 84 -34.98 18.67 10.35
N GLY A 85 -33.77 19.16 10.10
CA GLY A 85 -33.48 20.21 9.12
C GLY A 85 -33.30 19.64 7.71
N MET A 86 -33.05 20.52 6.73
CA MET A 86 -32.74 20.15 5.36
C MET A 86 -31.25 20.34 5.01
N LYS A 87 -30.55 21.17 5.78
CA LYS A 87 -29.13 21.47 5.58
C LYS A 87 -28.41 21.47 6.93
N TYR A 88 -27.24 20.87 6.92
CA TYR A 88 -26.38 20.82 8.11
C TYR A 88 -24.98 21.27 7.74
N THR A 89 -24.36 22.01 8.67
CA THR A 89 -22.98 22.49 8.57
C THR A 89 -22.20 21.97 9.77
N LEU A 90 -21.01 21.47 9.49
CA LEU A 90 -20.10 20.88 10.47
C LEU A 90 -18.82 21.73 10.56
N HIS A 91 -18.32 21.91 11.76
CA HIS A 91 -16.97 22.38 12.05
C HIS A 91 -16.24 21.34 12.90
N ILE A 92 -14.97 21.16 12.62
CA ILE A 92 -14.05 20.35 13.44
C ILE A 92 -13.19 21.34 14.22
N THR A 93 -13.07 21.14 15.50
CA THR A 93 -12.10 21.87 16.33
C THR A 93 -11.02 20.89 16.77
N ASP A 94 -9.76 21.21 16.48
CA ASP A 94 -8.62 20.40 16.89
C ASP A 94 -8.28 20.58 18.39
N LYS A 95 -7.30 19.82 18.87
CA LYS A 95 -6.88 19.88 20.29
C LYS A 95 -6.28 21.23 20.69
N GLU A 96 -5.79 22.03 19.74
CA GLU A 96 -5.29 23.38 19.91
C GLU A 96 -6.40 24.43 19.99
N GLY A 97 -7.66 24.02 19.74
CA GLY A 97 -8.84 24.91 19.74
C GLY A 97 -9.06 25.65 18.42
N ILE A 98 -8.37 25.26 17.35
CA ILE A 98 -8.52 25.85 16.01
C ILE A 98 -9.73 25.21 15.34
N SER A 99 -10.65 26.04 14.85
CA SER A 99 -11.86 25.57 14.15
C SER A 99 -11.62 25.51 12.64
N HIS A 100 -11.92 24.35 12.06
CA HIS A 100 -11.82 24.04 10.64
C HIS A 100 -13.21 23.85 10.03
N GLY A 101 -13.39 24.28 8.80
CA GLY A 101 -14.67 24.26 8.10
C GLY A 101 -15.10 25.66 7.64
N PRO A 102 -16.37 25.91 7.29
CA PRO A 102 -17.52 24.98 7.42
C PRO A 102 -17.50 23.83 6.38
N PHE A 103 -17.92 22.64 6.82
CA PHE A 103 -18.18 21.50 5.95
C PHE A 103 -19.70 21.31 5.83
N THR A 104 -20.22 21.38 4.60
CA THR A 104 -21.64 21.15 4.37
C THR A 104 -21.91 19.65 4.22
N LEU A 105 -22.87 19.12 4.96
CA LEU A 105 -23.28 17.74 4.85
C LEU A 105 -24.13 17.52 3.60
N SER A 106 -23.82 16.49 2.84
CA SER A 106 -24.62 16.01 1.72
C SER A 106 -25.89 15.33 2.21
N PRO A 107 -27.00 15.43 1.50
CA PRO A 107 -28.27 14.80 1.90
C PRO A 107 -28.20 13.27 1.81
N PRO A 108 -29.15 12.54 2.44
CA PRO A 108 -29.17 11.07 2.44
C PRO A 108 -29.13 10.42 1.05
N SER A 109 -29.70 11.07 0.04
CA SER A 109 -29.67 10.61 -1.36
C SER A 109 -28.28 10.63 -2.01
N ALA A 110 -27.32 11.33 -1.40
CA ALA A 110 -25.93 11.41 -1.84
C ALA A 110 -24.99 10.55 -0.98
N LEU A 111 -25.52 9.75 -0.06
CA LEU A 111 -24.73 8.79 0.71
C LEU A 111 -24.02 7.82 -0.25
N PRO A 112 -22.77 7.37 0.03
CA PRO A 112 -22.09 6.41 -0.81
C PRO A 112 -22.94 5.17 -1.10
N ALA A 113 -22.91 4.68 -2.34
CA ALA A 113 -23.62 3.46 -2.72
C ALA A 113 -23.03 2.25 -2.00
N SER A 114 -23.81 1.18 -1.89
CA SER A 114 -23.30 -0.13 -1.46
C SER A 114 -22.42 -0.76 -2.54
N ASP A 115 -21.73 -1.83 -2.20
CA ASP A 115 -20.88 -2.62 -3.10
C ASP A 115 -21.63 -3.67 -3.92
N LYS A 116 -22.96 -3.56 -4.02
CA LYS A 116 -23.73 -4.41 -4.93
C LYS A 116 -23.30 -4.13 -6.37
N ALA A 117 -22.99 -5.18 -7.14
CA ALA A 117 -22.64 -5.04 -8.54
C ALA A 117 -23.85 -4.56 -9.36
N ASP A 118 -23.61 -3.67 -10.33
CA ASP A 118 -24.67 -3.16 -11.23
C ASP A 118 -25.29 -4.28 -12.10
N THR A 119 -24.55 -5.39 -12.28
CA THR A 119 -25.00 -6.60 -13.01
C THR A 119 -25.68 -7.64 -12.12
N ALA A 120 -25.79 -7.38 -10.80
CA ALA A 120 -26.40 -8.32 -9.87
C ALA A 120 -27.87 -8.52 -10.17
N ASP A 121 -28.37 -9.73 -9.86
CA ASP A 121 -29.76 -10.11 -10.06
C ASP A 121 -30.71 -9.05 -9.44
N SER A 122 -31.57 -8.50 -10.28
CA SER A 122 -32.58 -7.49 -9.90
C SER A 122 -33.74 -8.07 -9.09
N THR A 123 -33.81 -9.39 -8.87
CA THR A 123 -34.88 -10.03 -8.10
C THR A 123 -34.78 -9.76 -6.59
N HIS A 124 -33.60 -9.42 -6.10
CA HIS A 124 -33.39 -9.05 -4.70
C HIS A 124 -33.36 -7.52 -4.54
N PRO A 125 -34.00 -6.96 -3.49
CA PRO A 125 -34.04 -5.52 -3.26
C PRO A 125 -32.63 -4.98 -3.04
N ASP A 126 -32.42 -3.73 -3.49
CA ASP A 126 -31.20 -3.03 -3.13
C ASP A 126 -31.16 -2.76 -1.62
N VAL A 127 -29.96 -2.59 -1.08
CA VAL A 127 -29.77 -2.20 0.31
C VAL A 127 -28.93 -0.92 0.33
N VAL A 128 -29.45 0.10 0.98
CA VAL A 128 -28.70 1.32 1.31
C VAL A 128 -28.27 1.27 2.77
N TYR A 129 -27.13 1.89 3.06
CA TYR A 129 -26.67 1.93 4.45
C TYR A 129 -27.68 2.63 5.36
N SER A 130 -28.13 3.83 4.96
CA SER A 130 -29.18 4.59 5.63
C SER A 130 -29.93 5.47 4.62
N ASP A 131 -31.22 5.73 4.88
CA ASP A 131 -32.06 6.65 4.11
C ASP A 131 -32.21 8.03 4.77
N SER A 132 -31.59 8.21 5.95
CA SER A 132 -31.76 9.38 6.81
C SER A 132 -30.43 10.05 7.15
N ALA A 133 -29.28 9.42 6.83
CA ALA A 133 -27.95 9.93 7.17
C ALA A 133 -27.50 11.04 6.22
N TYR A 134 -27.22 12.21 6.74
CA TYR A 134 -26.45 13.27 6.09
C TYR A 134 -24.97 12.97 6.28
N SER A 135 -24.12 13.23 5.27
CA SER A 135 -22.72 12.81 5.34
C SER A 135 -21.75 13.82 4.74
N VAL A 136 -20.51 13.72 5.21
CA VAL A 136 -19.34 14.42 4.63
C VAL A 136 -18.08 13.61 4.92
N THR A 137 -17.15 13.58 3.98
CA THR A 137 -15.81 13.04 4.25
C THR A 137 -14.99 14.05 5.02
N LEU A 138 -14.53 13.69 6.20
CA LEU A 138 -13.63 14.52 6.99
C LEU A 138 -12.23 14.47 6.38
N PRO A 139 -11.54 15.62 6.27
CA PRO A 139 -10.14 15.62 5.89
C PRO A 139 -9.30 14.76 6.86
N TRP A 140 -8.48 13.89 6.28
CA TRP A 140 -7.69 12.91 7.02
C TRP A 140 -6.79 13.54 8.09
N ASP A 141 -6.21 14.70 7.78
CA ASP A 141 -5.30 15.45 8.66
C ASP A 141 -5.99 16.12 9.86
N LEU A 142 -7.33 16.17 9.86
CA LEU A 142 -8.14 16.66 10.98
C LEU A 142 -8.63 15.53 11.89
N VAL A 143 -8.52 14.26 11.47
CA VAL A 143 -8.92 13.12 12.29
C VAL A 143 -7.78 12.76 13.24
N LYS A 144 -7.79 13.37 14.41
CA LYS A 144 -6.74 13.24 15.43
C LYS A 144 -7.34 13.19 16.84
N PRO A 145 -6.63 12.60 17.81
CA PRO A 145 -7.05 12.63 19.21
C PRO A 145 -7.29 14.06 19.72
N GLY A 146 -8.34 14.23 20.50
CA GLY A 146 -8.72 15.54 21.04
C GLY A 146 -9.56 16.41 20.10
N MET A 147 -9.85 15.96 18.88
CA MET A 147 -10.78 16.66 18.02
C MET A 147 -12.20 16.62 18.60
N PHE A 148 -12.99 17.68 18.38
CA PHE A 148 -14.42 17.68 18.62
C PHE A 148 -15.17 18.31 17.45
N ILE A 149 -16.47 18.06 17.38
CA ILE A 149 -17.31 18.44 16.24
C ILE A 149 -18.47 19.32 16.73
N SER A 150 -18.75 20.38 15.98
CA SER A 150 -19.95 21.21 16.14
C SER A 150 -20.80 21.12 14.88
N ILE A 151 -22.09 20.86 15.01
CA ILE A 151 -23.06 20.80 13.93
C ILE A 151 -24.14 21.83 14.13
N SER A 152 -24.53 22.52 13.07
CA SER A 152 -25.67 23.42 13.07
C SER A 152 -26.59 23.13 11.87
N ASP A 153 -27.88 23.34 12.04
CA ASP A 153 -28.85 23.36 10.96
C ASP A 153 -29.13 24.79 10.47
N GLU A 154 -29.88 24.91 9.38
CA GLU A 154 -30.30 26.20 8.82
C GLU A 154 -31.26 26.97 9.69
N ASN A 155 -31.89 26.37 10.72
CA ASN A 155 -32.84 26.98 11.63
C ASN A 155 -32.17 27.51 12.93
N GLY A 156 -30.86 27.31 13.08
CA GLY A 156 -30.08 27.75 14.22
C GLY A 156 -30.03 26.76 15.39
N LEU A 157 -30.51 25.51 15.20
CA LEU A 157 -30.23 24.43 16.16
C LEU A 157 -28.77 24.08 16.09
N ASN A 158 -28.15 23.84 17.25
CA ASN A 158 -26.74 23.52 17.38
C ASN A 158 -26.53 22.28 18.24
N GLY A 159 -25.59 21.45 17.86
CA GLY A 159 -25.16 20.28 18.61
C GLY A 159 -23.65 20.18 18.63
N GLN A 160 -23.11 19.62 19.69
CA GLN A 160 -21.68 19.33 19.85
C GLN A 160 -21.44 17.86 20.19
N LEU A 161 -20.37 17.31 19.62
CA LEU A 161 -19.86 15.98 19.90
C LEU A 161 -18.42 16.15 20.40
N THR A 162 -18.19 15.92 21.69
CA THR A 162 -16.90 16.15 22.35
C THR A 162 -16.21 14.85 22.79
N ASP A 163 -16.96 13.76 22.86
CA ASP A 163 -16.43 12.45 23.22
C ASP A 163 -16.25 11.61 21.96
N ILE A 164 -15.05 11.76 21.36
CA ILE A 164 -14.66 11.05 20.13
C ILE A 164 -13.39 10.26 20.43
N ASP A 165 -13.50 8.93 20.39
CA ASP A 165 -12.38 8.03 20.63
C ASP A 165 -11.55 7.85 19.34
N VAL A 166 -10.39 8.49 19.30
CA VAL A 166 -9.42 8.41 18.20
C VAL A 166 -8.13 7.80 18.72
N GLY A 167 -7.71 6.67 18.13
CA GLY A 167 -6.50 5.95 18.48
C GLY A 167 -5.26 6.39 17.69
N ALA A 168 -4.24 5.55 17.74
CA ALA A 168 -2.91 5.81 17.21
C ALA A 168 -2.86 5.95 15.68
N GLU A 169 -1.75 6.53 15.21
CA GLU A 169 -1.30 6.51 13.82
C GLU A 169 -0.62 5.17 13.50
N ASN A 170 -1.39 4.10 13.44
CA ASN A 170 -0.84 2.77 13.18
C ASN A 170 -0.32 2.64 11.75
N GLU A 171 0.77 1.89 11.58
CA GLU A 171 1.39 1.60 10.29
C GLU A 171 1.65 0.11 10.14
N VAL A 172 1.47 -0.40 8.92
CA VAL A 172 1.86 -1.76 8.52
C VAL A 172 2.76 -1.69 7.30
N MET A 173 3.87 -2.43 7.34
CA MET A 173 4.72 -2.69 6.19
C MET A 173 4.63 -4.16 5.81
N ILE A 174 4.30 -4.44 4.57
CA ILE A 174 4.37 -5.76 3.95
C ILE A 174 5.59 -5.80 3.05
N GLN A 175 6.46 -6.80 3.26
CA GLN A 175 7.59 -7.09 2.39
C GLN A 175 7.25 -8.35 1.58
N ASN A 176 6.91 -8.15 0.32
CA ASN A 176 6.36 -9.16 -0.57
C ASN A 176 7.45 -9.80 -1.44
N ILE A 177 7.56 -11.14 -1.44
CA ILE A 177 8.58 -11.88 -2.20
C ILE A 177 8.04 -13.19 -2.78
N ARG A 178 8.46 -13.51 -4.01
CA ARG A 178 8.29 -14.83 -4.64
C ARG A 178 9.58 -15.62 -4.52
N LEU A 179 9.52 -16.84 -3.96
CA LEU A 179 10.67 -17.67 -3.68
C LEU A 179 10.55 -19.05 -4.36
N GLY A 180 11.57 -19.41 -5.12
CA GLY A 180 11.77 -20.75 -5.63
C GLY A 180 13.00 -21.41 -5.00
N MET A 181 12.81 -22.56 -4.36
CA MET A 181 13.86 -23.36 -3.73
C MET A 181 14.10 -24.61 -4.55
N LEU A 182 15.18 -24.63 -5.35
CA LEU A 182 15.50 -25.67 -6.34
C LEU A 182 14.43 -25.85 -7.43
N THR A 183 13.64 -24.81 -7.63
CA THR A 183 12.59 -24.70 -8.65
C THR A 183 12.33 -23.25 -8.94
N GLU A 184 11.61 -22.95 -10.03
CA GLU A 184 11.19 -21.58 -10.33
C GLU A 184 10.28 -21.03 -9.22
N PRO A 185 10.36 -19.73 -8.89
CA PRO A 185 9.40 -19.06 -8.03
C PRO A 185 7.97 -19.16 -8.56
N ALA A 186 6.97 -18.97 -7.69
CA ALA A 186 5.58 -18.84 -8.11
C ALA A 186 5.44 -17.77 -9.22
N LYS A 187 4.62 -18.06 -10.23
CA LYS A 187 4.55 -17.20 -11.43
C LYS A 187 3.71 -15.95 -11.21
N ASN A 188 2.66 -16.05 -10.41
CA ASN A 188 1.69 -15.01 -10.21
C ASN A 188 1.71 -14.59 -8.73
N ASN A 189 1.88 -13.29 -8.50
CA ASN A 189 1.66 -12.67 -7.22
C ASN A 189 0.80 -11.42 -7.51
N GLU A 190 -0.45 -11.46 -7.13
CA GLU A 190 -1.42 -10.44 -7.50
C GLU A 190 -1.13 -9.11 -6.81
N LEU A 191 -0.54 -9.14 -5.61
CA LEU A 191 -0.22 -7.93 -4.85
C LEU A 191 1.04 -7.23 -5.36
N GLU A 192 1.95 -7.94 -6.06
CA GLU A 192 3.24 -7.40 -6.48
C GLU A 192 3.07 -6.16 -7.38
N GLY A 193 3.43 -4.98 -6.86
CA GLY A 193 3.30 -3.70 -7.55
C GLY A 193 1.86 -3.26 -7.82
N ASN A 194 0.87 -3.86 -7.20
CA ASN A 194 -0.54 -3.59 -7.46
C ASN A 194 -1.15 -2.66 -6.40
N SER A 195 -1.19 -1.37 -6.72
CA SER A 195 -1.72 -0.35 -5.81
C SER A 195 -3.22 -0.47 -5.58
N THR A 196 -3.99 -0.99 -6.55
CA THR A 196 -5.42 -1.20 -6.38
C THR A 196 -5.69 -2.26 -5.31
N LEU A 197 -4.96 -3.39 -5.34
CA LEU A 197 -5.08 -4.42 -4.31
C LEU A 197 -4.53 -3.94 -2.96
N ALA A 198 -3.43 -3.18 -2.95
CA ALA A 198 -2.92 -2.58 -1.72
C ALA A 198 -3.93 -1.58 -1.12
N ALA A 199 -4.56 -0.74 -1.96
CA ALA A 199 -5.60 0.19 -1.53
C ALA A 199 -6.85 -0.54 -1.00
N ASP A 200 -7.26 -1.62 -1.65
CA ASP A 200 -8.37 -2.46 -1.17
C ASP A 200 -8.04 -3.10 0.18
N TYR A 201 -6.84 -3.66 0.35
CA TYR A 201 -6.44 -4.25 1.64
C TYR A 201 -6.33 -3.19 2.75
N PHE A 202 -5.85 -2.00 2.43
CA PHE A 202 -5.85 -0.87 3.37
C PHE A 202 -7.23 -0.61 3.96
N GLN A 203 -8.31 -0.77 3.17
CA GLN A 203 -9.69 -0.60 3.66
C GLN A 203 -10.14 -1.71 4.63
N LYS A 204 -9.35 -2.77 4.80
CA LYS A 204 -9.69 -3.91 5.68
C LYS A 204 -8.98 -3.88 7.02
N ILE A 205 -7.95 -3.04 7.20
CA ILE A 205 -7.12 -2.99 8.41
C ILE A 205 -7.13 -1.59 9.05
N PRO A 206 -7.11 -1.49 10.39
CA PRO A 206 -7.21 -0.21 11.11
C PRO A 206 -5.84 0.49 11.20
N VAL A 207 -5.34 0.97 10.08
CA VAL A 207 -4.04 1.65 9.99
C VAL A 207 -4.16 3.00 9.30
N SER A 208 -3.27 3.93 9.63
CA SER A 208 -3.11 5.21 8.95
C SER A 208 -2.34 5.06 7.64
N ARG A 209 -1.42 4.08 7.59
CA ARG A 209 -0.53 3.85 6.46
C ARG A 209 -0.25 2.37 6.24
N LEU A 210 -0.33 1.94 4.99
CA LEU A 210 0.10 0.64 4.52
C LEU A 210 1.23 0.82 3.51
N ILE A 211 2.34 0.13 3.73
CA ILE A 211 3.48 0.08 2.82
C ILE A 211 3.58 -1.34 2.27
N VAL A 212 3.67 -1.48 0.96
CA VAL A 212 3.97 -2.76 0.29
C VAL A 212 5.29 -2.60 -0.46
N GLY A 213 6.37 -3.09 0.14
CA GLY A 213 7.67 -3.25 -0.52
C GLY A 213 7.69 -4.56 -1.32
N ASN A 214 8.29 -4.55 -2.49
CA ASN A 214 8.35 -5.72 -3.35
C ASN A 214 9.81 -6.13 -3.56
N TYR A 215 10.11 -7.39 -3.36
CA TYR A 215 11.38 -8.00 -3.71
C TYR A 215 11.36 -8.54 -5.13
N SER A 216 12.51 -8.49 -5.80
CA SER A 216 12.71 -9.27 -7.02
C SER A 216 12.50 -10.76 -6.73
N PRO A 217 11.93 -11.53 -7.67
CA PRO A 217 11.77 -12.98 -7.48
C PRO A 217 13.11 -13.65 -7.21
N LEU A 218 13.18 -14.47 -6.18
CA LEU A 218 14.40 -15.19 -5.79
C LEU A 218 14.34 -16.65 -6.22
N HIS A 219 15.25 -17.05 -7.12
CA HIS A 219 15.42 -18.44 -7.56
C HIS A 219 16.70 -19.02 -6.95
N LEU A 220 16.54 -19.96 -6.04
CA LEU A 220 17.66 -20.65 -5.39
C LEU A 220 17.95 -21.97 -6.13
N THR A 221 19.07 -22.02 -6.83
CA THR A 221 19.59 -23.24 -7.49
C THR A 221 20.40 -24.12 -6.55
N LYS A 222 20.73 -23.61 -5.36
CA LYS A 222 21.40 -24.32 -4.29
C LYS A 222 20.82 -23.85 -2.95
N VAL A 223 20.56 -24.78 -2.08
CA VAL A 223 20.05 -24.57 -0.72
C VAL A 223 21.03 -25.18 0.28
N VAL A 224 21.35 -24.43 1.33
CA VAL A 224 22.14 -24.87 2.46
C VAL A 224 21.31 -24.64 3.72
N LEU A 225 20.97 -25.70 4.44
CA LEU A 225 20.20 -25.59 5.68
C LEU A 225 21.06 -25.14 6.85
N SER A 226 20.45 -24.74 7.93
CA SER A 226 21.16 -24.22 9.14
C SER A 226 22.06 -25.24 9.83
N ASP A 227 21.89 -26.54 9.53
CA ASP A 227 22.76 -27.63 10.00
C ASP A 227 23.92 -27.94 9.05
N GLY A 228 24.02 -27.21 7.93
CA GLY A 228 25.06 -27.40 6.91
C GLY A 228 24.68 -28.39 5.81
N LYS A 229 23.50 -28.97 5.85
CA LYS A 229 23.03 -29.86 4.79
C LYS A 229 22.84 -29.09 3.49
N VAL A 230 23.31 -29.65 2.38
CA VAL A 230 23.34 -29.00 1.06
C VAL A 230 22.44 -29.73 0.10
N TYR A 231 21.60 -28.97 -0.60
CA TYR A 231 20.82 -29.44 -1.73
C TYR A 231 21.15 -28.62 -2.98
N ASP A 232 21.43 -29.28 -4.08
CA ASP A 232 21.72 -28.70 -5.40
C ASP A 232 20.83 -29.20 -6.52
N TYR A 233 19.89 -30.13 -6.19
CA TYR A 233 18.91 -30.67 -7.13
C TYR A 233 17.50 -30.71 -6.49
N GLN A 234 17.33 -31.48 -5.43
CA GLN A 234 16.06 -31.59 -4.68
C GLN A 234 16.33 -31.86 -3.21
N SER A 235 15.36 -31.50 -2.34
CA SER A 235 15.39 -31.93 -0.93
C SER A 235 15.24 -33.45 -0.83
N ASP A 236 15.85 -34.05 0.18
CA ASP A 236 15.70 -35.46 0.50
C ASP A 236 14.50 -35.74 1.44
N THR A 237 13.65 -34.77 1.68
CA THR A 237 12.41 -34.89 2.43
C THR A 237 11.19 -34.72 1.51
N ASN A 238 10.02 -35.15 1.97
CA ASN A 238 8.75 -34.79 1.33
C ASN A 238 8.32 -33.39 1.78
N GLY A 239 7.68 -32.65 0.85
CA GLY A 239 7.02 -31.39 1.15
C GLY A 239 5.51 -31.51 1.04
N ASP A 240 4.79 -30.63 1.73
CA ASP A 240 3.39 -30.32 1.47
C ASP A 240 3.11 -28.83 1.71
N VAL A 241 1.85 -28.40 1.61
CA VAL A 241 1.48 -27.00 1.77
C VAL A 241 1.90 -26.45 3.15
N TYR A 242 1.92 -27.30 4.19
CA TYR A 242 2.23 -26.93 5.56
C TYR A 242 3.62 -27.34 6.04
N SER A 243 4.34 -28.19 5.32
CA SER A 243 5.59 -28.77 5.79
C SER A 243 6.65 -28.89 4.72
N GLY A 244 7.91 -29.04 5.16
CA GLY A 244 9.09 -29.21 4.34
C GLY A 244 10.30 -28.53 4.99
N ASP A 245 11.46 -29.19 4.95
CA ASP A 245 12.69 -28.67 5.56
C ASP A 245 13.12 -27.32 4.96
N MET A 246 13.08 -27.19 3.62
CA MET A 246 13.36 -25.92 2.94
C MET A 246 12.32 -24.85 3.28
N ARG A 247 11.04 -25.22 3.44
CA ARG A 247 10.01 -24.29 3.89
C ARG A 247 10.36 -23.70 5.26
N GLU A 248 10.72 -24.55 6.23
CA GLU A 248 10.99 -24.09 7.60
C GLU A 248 12.34 -23.37 7.71
N ASP A 249 13.43 -23.96 7.24
CA ASP A 249 14.77 -23.39 7.41
C ASP A 249 15.03 -22.22 6.44
N ILE A 250 14.53 -22.27 5.22
CA ILE A 250 14.85 -21.26 4.21
C ILE A 250 13.74 -20.21 4.09
N ALA A 251 12.54 -20.60 3.65
CA ALA A 251 11.52 -19.60 3.38
C ALA A 251 11.13 -18.80 4.65
N LYS A 252 10.96 -19.49 5.78
CA LYS A 252 10.55 -18.88 7.05
C LYS A 252 11.74 -18.37 7.87
N ASN A 253 12.67 -19.27 8.26
CA ASN A 253 13.72 -18.90 9.22
C ASN A 253 14.80 -18.01 8.60
N LEU A 254 15.20 -18.22 7.34
CA LEU A 254 16.26 -17.42 6.73
C LEU A 254 15.71 -16.21 5.99
N ILE A 255 14.82 -16.40 5.02
CA ILE A 255 14.38 -15.34 4.11
C ILE A 255 13.42 -14.38 4.82
N SER A 256 12.28 -14.86 5.33
CA SER A 256 11.29 -13.98 5.94
C SER A 256 11.80 -13.32 7.21
N MET A 257 12.38 -14.08 8.13
CA MET A 257 12.96 -13.50 9.34
C MET A 257 14.20 -12.65 9.03
N GLY A 258 14.95 -13.00 7.98
CA GLY A 258 16.07 -12.19 7.50
C GLY A 258 15.61 -10.83 6.99
N ILE A 259 14.55 -10.79 6.20
CA ILE A 259 13.93 -9.55 5.70
C ILE A 259 13.45 -8.68 6.88
N ASP A 260 12.69 -9.26 7.81
CA ASP A 260 12.17 -8.53 8.96
C ASP A 260 13.33 -7.98 9.82
N ASN A 261 14.27 -8.83 10.22
CA ASN A 261 15.38 -8.44 11.09
C ASN A 261 16.32 -7.41 10.43
N ALA A 262 16.56 -7.52 9.13
CA ALA A 262 17.33 -6.51 8.39
C ALA A 262 16.65 -5.12 8.46
N ASN A 263 15.33 -5.08 8.39
CA ASN A 263 14.53 -3.86 8.53
C ASN A 263 14.39 -3.39 9.99
N PHE A 264 14.69 -4.23 10.96
CA PHE A 264 14.85 -3.84 12.37
C PHE A 264 16.27 -3.39 12.74
N GLY A 265 17.25 -3.52 11.85
CA GLY A 265 18.65 -3.24 12.13
C GLY A 265 19.32 -4.29 13.01
N ILE A 266 18.84 -5.52 12.98
CA ILE A 266 19.43 -6.67 13.65
C ILE A 266 20.28 -7.43 12.63
N ASN A 267 21.57 -7.60 12.91
CA ASN A 267 22.52 -8.16 11.95
C ASN A 267 22.60 -9.68 11.98
N ASP A 268 22.29 -10.32 13.11
CA ASP A 268 22.35 -11.78 13.24
C ASP A 268 21.33 -12.34 14.23
N SER A 269 21.04 -13.62 14.08
CA SER A 269 20.20 -14.40 15.00
C SER A 269 20.46 -15.90 14.85
N ALA A 270 19.82 -16.72 15.72
CA ALA A 270 19.92 -18.18 15.61
C ALA A 270 19.34 -18.69 14.30
N GLY A 271 20.06 -19.55 13.58
CA GLY A 271 19.70 -20.00 12.23
C GLY A 271 18.39 -20.77 12.11
N SER A 272 18.00 -21.47 13.18
CA SER A 272 16.80 -22.33 13.19
C SER A 272 15.59 -21.71 13.91
N THR A 273 15.54 -20.40 14.12
CA THR A 273 14.46 -19.75 14.87
C THR A 273 13.72 -18.70 14.05
N GLN A 274 12.41 -18.62 14.25
CA GLN A 274 11.54 -17.58 13.72
C GLN A 274 11.42 -16.46 14.74
N TRP A 275 12.54 -15.80 15.03
CA TRP A 275 12.58 -14.72 16.01
C TRP A 275 12.78 -13.38 15.34
N GLN A 276 11.99 -12.41 15.76
CA GLN A 276 12.14 -10.99 15.43
C GLN A 276 11.65 -10.16 16.63
N PRO A 277 12.17 -8.92 16.80
CA PRO A 277 11.89 -8.14 18.02
C PRO A 277 10.48 -7.53 18.07
N ALA A 278 9.67 -7.62 17.03
CA ALA A 278 8.31 -7.03 16.92
C ALA A 278 8.27 -5.54 17.36
N TRP A 279 9.26 -4.75 16.96
CA TRP A 279 9.35 -3.36 17.39
C TRP A 279 8.37 -2.44 16.66
N PHE A 280 8.05 -2.76 15.43
CA PHE A 280 7.03 -2.14 14.59
C PHE A 280 6.43 -3.19 13.64
N ASN A 281 5.32 -2.89 12.98
CA ASN A 281 4.56 -3.88 12.24
C ASN A 281 5.14 -4.07 10.85
N ILE A 282 6.14 -4.94 10.73
CA ILE A 282 6.67 -5.49 9.47
C ILE A 282 6.28 -6.95 9.35
N TYR A 283 5.87 -7.34 8.15
CA TYR A 283 5.45 -8.70 7.83
C TYR A 283 6.02 -9.12 6.47
N ALA A 284 6.90 -10.12 6.47
CA ALA A 284 7.37 -10.75 5.25
C ALA A 284 6.28 -11.68 4.70
N VAL A 285 5.75 -11.34 3.55
CA VAL A 285 4.75 -12.14 2.83
C VAL A 285 5.46 -12.87 1.69
N HIS A 286 5.47 -14.19 1.73
CA HIS A 286 6.15 -14.96 0.71
C HIS A 286 5.25 -16.02 0.06
N GLU A 287 5.34 -16.10 -1.26
CA GLU A 287 4.90 -17.27 -2.04
C GLU A 287 6.12 -18.14 -2.32
N ALA A 288 6.19 -19.30 -1.71
CA ALA A 288 7.34 -20.19 -1.78
C ALA A 288 7.01 -21.51 -2.46
N CYS A 289 7.85 -21.89 -3.42
CA CYS A 289 7.85 -23.21 -4.04
C CYS A 289 9.15 -23.93 -3.70
N GLY A 290 9.08 -25.25 -3.47
CA GLY A 290 10.25 -26.09 -3.22
C GLY A 290 10.21 -27.39 -4.02
N PHE A 291 11.39 -27.87 -4.47
CA PHE A 291 11.50 -29.18 -5.10
C PHE A 291 11.93 -30.23 -4.07
N TYR A 292 11.02 -31.14 -3.77
CA TYR A 292 11.11 -32.20 -2.77
C TYR A 292 11.10 -33.59 -3.41
N GLN A 293 11.30 -34.65 -2.61
CA GLN A 293 11.22 -36.03 -3.12
C GLN A 293 9.89 -36.35 -3.81
N ASN A 294 8.81 -35.77 -3.35
CA ASN A 294 7.48 -35.95 -3.95
C ASN A 294 7.15 -34.92 -5.05
N GLY A 295 8.15 -34.19 -5.55
CA GLY A 295 8.00 -33.20 -6.64
C GLY A 295 8.01 -31.75 -6.17
N VAL A 296 7.59 -30.85 -7.08
CA VAL A 296 7.46 -29.42 -6.75
C VAL A 296 6.21 -29.19 -5.90
N VAL A 297 6.40 -28.51 -4.78
CA VAL A 297 5.35 -28.19 -3.83
C VAL A 297 5.30 -26.68 -3.63
N GLN A 298 4.11 -26.09 -3.76
CA GLN A 298 3.85 -24.72 -3.33
C GLN A 298 3.37 -24.74 -1.87
N HIS A 299 4.00 -23.90 -1.05
CA HIS A 299 3.66 -23.75 0.36
C HIS A 299 2.65 -22.63 0.55
N GLY A 300 1.85 -22.68 1.62
CA GLY A 300 0.84 -21.67 1.92
C GLY A 300 0.16 -21.88 3.26
N LEU A 301 -0.95 -21.19 3.45
CA LEU A 301 -1.92 -21.36 4.54
C LEU A 301 -1.28 -21.32 5.94
N SER A 302 -0.35 -20.39 6.15
CA SER A 302 0.39 -20.25 7.41
C SER A 302 0.81 -18.82 7.66
N GLY A 303 0.39 -18.24 8.79
CA GLY A 303 0.75 -16.90 9.23
C GLY A 303 1.18 -16.84 10.69
N GLY A 304 1.71 -15.71 11.09
CA GLY A 304 2.21 -15.43 12.45
C GLY A 304 3.72 -15.18 12.51
N ASN A 305 4.22 -14.76 13.67
CA ASN A 305 5.65 -14.47 13.88
C ASN A 305 6.27 -13.49 12.87
N GLY A 306 5.53 -12.47 12.44
CA GLY A 306 6.02 -11.47 11.49
C GLY A 306 6.01 -11.90 10.03
N MET A 307 5.35 -13.00 9.67
CA MET A 307 5.33 -13.50 8.29
C MET A 307 3.99 -14.12 7.89
N ALA A 308 3.80 -14.28 6.58
CA ALA A 308 2.77 -15.13 6.01
C ALA A 308 3.34 -15.94 4.83
N THR A 309 3.08 -17.24 4.83
CA THR A 309 3.37 -18.17 3.72
C THR A 309 2.06 -18.40 2.98
N LEU A 310 1.99 -18.04 1.71
CA LEU A 310 0.75 -17.96 0.94
C LEU A 310 0.85 -18.75 -0.36
N THR A 311 -0.27 -19.33 -0.78
CA THR A 311 -0.44 -19.85 -2.14
C THR A 311 -0.90 -18.76 -3.12
N GLN A 312 -1.53 -17.69 -2.59
CA GLN A 312 -2.00 -16.52 -3.34
C GLN A 312 -2.03 -15.28 -2.46
N THR A 313 -1.81 -14.12 -3.03
CA THR A 313 -1.78 -12.84 -2.29
C THR A 313 -3.11 -12.10 -2.30
N THR A 314 -4.22 -12.81 -2.54
CA THR A 314 -5.60 -12.31 -2.48
C THR A 314 -6.50 -13.29 -1.73
N GLY A 315 -7.77 -12.94 -1.62
CA GLY A 315 -8.79 -13.79 -1.00
C GLY A 315 -8.70 -13.87 0.52
N ASN A 316 -9.35 -14.89 1.04
CA ASN A 316 -9.35 -15.10 2.50
C ASN A 316 -8.01 -15.61 3.01
N GLU A 317 -7.24 -16.35 2.22
CA GLU A 317 -5.91 -16.81 2.65
C GLU A 317 -5.04 -15.63 3.08
N PHE A 318 -4.95 -14.59 2.24
CA PHE A 318 -4.19 -13.40 2.57
C PHE A 318 -4.68 -12.72 3.86
N SER A 319 -5.98 -12.46 3.96
CA SER A 319 -6.57 -11.82 5.15
C SER A 319 -6.40 -12.70 6.39
N HIS A 320 -6.57 -14.01 6.28
CA HIS A 320 -6.46 -14.97 7.36
C HIS A 320 -5.03 -15.06 7.91
N GLU A 321 -4.06 -15.28 7.04
CA GLU A 321 -2.68 -15.49 7.47
C GLU A 321 -2.04 -14.21 8.02
N LEU A 322 -2.37 -13.04 7.45
CA LEU A 322 -2.01 -11.77 8.07
C LEU A 322 -2.76 -11.52 9.38
N GLY A 323 -4.00 -12.00 9.51
CA GLY A 323 -4.72 -11.98 10.79
C GLY A 323 -3.95 -12.69 11.90
N HIS A 324 -3.34 -13.84 11.61
CA HIS A 324 -2.41 -14.51 12.54
C HIS A 324 -1.17 -13.66 12.85
N ALA A 325 -0.61 -13.00 11.83
CA ALA A 325 0.51 -12.09 12.03
C ALA A 325 0.15 -10.88 12.91
N TYR A 326 -1.10 -10.44 12.87
CA TYR A 326 -1.65 -9.41 13.78
C TYR A 326 -2.02 -9.94 15.18
N GLY A 327 -1.78 -11.22 15.45
CA GLY A 327 -2.02 -11.85 16.75
C GLY A 327 -3.42 -12.43 16.95
N LEU A 328 -4.21 -12.59 15.90
CA LEU A 328 -5.53 -13.23 16.00
C LEU A 328 -5.41 -14.77 15.99
N GLY A 329 -6.20 -15.42 16.81
CA GLY A 329 -6.49 -16.85 16.70
C GLY A 329 -7.70 -17.13 15.81
N HIS A 330 -7.98 -18.39 15.52
CA HIS A 330 -9.20 -18.80 14.84
C HIS A 330 -10.45 -18.45 15.68
N TYR A 331 -11.54 -18.10 15.00
CA TYR A 331 -12.84 -17.77 15.60
C TYR A 331 -12.73 -16.72 16.74
N PRO A 332 -12.20 -15.52 16.48
CA PRO A 332 -11.94 -14.51 17.52
C PRO A 332 -13.22 -14.20 18.29
N GLY A 333 -13.18 -14.33 19.61
CA GLY A 333 -14.31 -14.09 20.52
C GLY A 333 -15.42 -15.13 20.46
N GLY A 334 -15.37 -16.08 19.52
CA GLY A 334 -16.36 -17.14 19.35
C GLY A 334 -17.72 -16.65 18.82
N GLY A 335 -18.54 -17.57 18.38
CA GLY A 335 -19.95 -17.40 18.09
C GLY A 335 -20.31 -16.12 17.31
N MET A 336 -21.02 -15.21 17.97
CA MET A 336 -21.50 -13.97 17.37
C MET A 336 -20.38 -13.00 16.98
N TRP A 337 -19.21 -13.06 17.61
CA TRP A 337 -18.11 -12.15 17.35
C TRP A 337 -17.29 -12.56 16.13
N SER A 338 -17.30 -13.84 15.76
CA SER A 338 -16.65 -14.37 14.56
C SER A 338 -17.55 -14.34 13.33
N THR A 339 -18.75 -13.74 13.44
CA THR A 339 -19.74 -13.61 12.35
C THR A 339 -20.22 -12.19 12.28
N HIS A 340 -20.30 -11.63 11.06
CA HIS A 340 -21.01 -10.36 10.85
C HIS A 340 -22.51 -10.53 11.16
N ASN A 341 -23.14 -9.44 11.56
CA ASN A 341 -24.55 -9.44 11.93
C ASN A 341 -25.16 -8.04 11.74
N GLN A 342 -26.45 -7.89 12.08
CA GLN A 342 -27.18 -6.62 11.95
C GLN A 342 -26.52 -5.45 12.73
N ASN A 343 -25.85 -5.75 13.83
CA ASN A 343 -25.21 -4.73 14.68
C ASN A 343 -23.75 -4.48 14.33
N SER A 344 -23.13 -5.28 13.46
CA SER A 344 -21.79 -4.99 12.96
C SER A 344 -21.86 -3.99 11.82
N GLY A 345 -20.95 -3.04 11.81
CA GLY A 345 -20.90 -2.00 10.78
C GLY A 345 -20.53 -2.54 9.40
N TRP A 346 -20.75 -1.71 8.41
CA TRP A 346 -20.19 -1.88 7.06
C TRP A 346 -18.83 -1.18 6.99
N GLY A 347 -17.92 -1.70 6.20
CA GLY A 347 -16.71 -0.99 5.80
C GLY A 347 -17.04 0.16 4.85
N TRP A 348 -16.19 1.16 4.81
CA TRP A 348 -16.25 2.21 3.80
C TRP A 348 -14.93 2.29 3.04
N ASP A 349 -15.01 2.09 1.73
CA ASP A 349 -13.90 2.26 0.81
C ASP A 349 -13.81 3.73 0.42
N SER A 350 -12.83 4.43 0.97
CA SER A 350 -12.63 5.86 0.72
C SER A 350 -12.14 6.16 -0.70
N PHE A 351 -11.48 5.20 -1.36
CA PHE A 351 -10.96 5.39 -2.72
C PHE A 351 -12.07 5.32 -3.77
N ASN A 352 -12.99 4.36 -3.61
CA ASN A 352 -14.11 4.18 -4.52
C ASN A 352 -15.37 4.91 -4.03
N ASN A 353 -15.31 5.54 -2.84
CA ASN A 353 -16.43 6.15 -2.15
C ASN A 353 -17.67 5.23 -2.13
N ARG A 354 -17.47 4.01 -1.60
CA ARG A 354 -18.48 2.95 -1.61
C ARG A 354 -18.49 2.22 -0.27
N PHE A 355 -19.66 1.87 0.21
CA PHE A 355 -19.77 0.99 1.37
C PHE A 355 -19.45 -0.46 0.99
N ILE A 356 -18.77 -1.17 1.87
CA ILE A 356 -18.52 -2.61 1.80
C ILE A 356 -19.48 -3.29 2.76
N ALA A 357 -20.44 -4.01 2.20
CA ALA A 357 -21.44 -4.73 2.98
C ALA A 357 -20.81 -5.92 3.74
N ASN A 358 -21.38 -6.27 4.86
CA ASN A 358 -20.93 -7.37 5.72
C ASN A 358 -21.70 -8.68 5.46
N PHE A 359 -22.39 -8.78 4.32
CA PHE A 359 -23.17 -9.93 3.88
C PHE A 359 -22.94 -10.23 2.39
N PHE A 360 -23.45 -11.35 1.92
CA PHE A 360 -23.41 -11.75 0.53
C PHE A 360 -24.59 -11.20 -0.24
N TRP A 361 -24.34 -10.64 -1.43
CA TRP A 361 -25.38 -10.16 -2.33
C TRP A 361 -26.17 -11.26 -3.08
N ASP A 362 -25.57 -12.44 -3.18
CA ASP A 362 -26.09 -13.59 -3.95
C ASP A 362 -26.51 -14.78 -3.09
N LYS A 363 -26.43 -14.68 -1.76
CA LYS A 363 -26.72 -15.79 -0.85
C LYS A 363 -27.76 -15.41 0.18
N ASN A 364 -28.63 -16.36 0.48
CA ASN A 364 -29.55 -16.31 1.60
C ASN A 364 -29.22 -17.40 2.62
N GLY A 365 -29.96 -17.44 3.71
CA GLY A 365 -29.83 -18.45 4.76
C GLY A 365 -29.06 -18.00 5.99
N ASN A 366 -29.06 -18.85 6.97
CA ASN A 366 -28.39 -18.60 8.26
C ASN A 366 -26.89 -18.85 8.18
N VAL A 367 -26.16 -18.20 9.08
CA VAL A 367 -24.77 -18.57 9.39
C VAL A 367 -24.76 -19.23 10.76
N VAL A 368 -24.05 -20.33 10.88
CA VAL A 368 -23.81 -20.99 12.16
C VAL A 368 -22.30 -20.98 12.42
N SER A 369 -21.90 -20.33 13.51
CA SER A 369 -20.51 -20.29 13.94
C SER A 369 -20.46 -20.66 15.42
N GLU A 370 -19.71 -21.70 15.77
CA GLU A 370 -19.53 -22.21 17.14
C GLU A 370 -20.84 -22.34 17.94
N GLY A 371 -21.88 -22.89 17.29
CA GLY A 371 -23.20 -23.12 17.91
C GLY A 371 -24.12 -21.90 17.94
N VAL A 372 -23.69 -20.73 17.54
CA VAL A 372 -24.52 -19.52 17.45
C VAL A 372 -25.05 -19.37 16.04
N THR A 373 -26.36 -19.17 15.92
CA THR A 373 -27.04 -18.96 14.63
C THR A 373 -27.31 -17.48 14.42
N THR A 374 -26.77 -16.93 13.33
CA THR A 374 -27.08 -15.57 12.84
C THR A 374 -28.08 -15.65 11.68
N LEU A 375 -29.23 -15.01 11.85
CA LEU A 375 -30.26 -14.94 10.83
C LEU A 375 -29.85 -13.99 9.71
N PRO A 376 -30.31 -14.20 8.45
CA PRO A 376 -30.01 -13.34 7.34
C PRO A 376 -30.60 -11.94 7.51
N PHE A 377 -29.91 -10.92 6.99
CA PHE A 377 -30.40 -9.55 6.97
C PHE A 377 -31.73 -9.49 6.17
N ALA A 378 -32.76 -8.92 6.79
CA ALA A 378 -34.11 -8.80 6.26
C ALA A 378 -34.72 -10.14 5.75
N GLY A 379 -34.21 -11.28 6.23
CA GLY A 379 -34.60 -12.60 5.74
C GLY A 379 -34.07 -12.96 4.34
N VAL A 380 -33.21 -12.13 3.77
CA VAL A 380 -32.75 -12.24 2.36
C VAL A 380 -31.25 -12.50 2.28
N TYR A 381 -30.41 -11.67 2.92
CA TYR A 381 -28.98 -11.69 2.69
C TYR A 381 -28.23 -12.39 3.83
N ARG A 382 -27.50 -13.45 3.49
CA ARG A 382 -26.66 -14.20 4.44
C ARG A 382 -25.47 -13.34 4.86
N PHE A 383 -25.24 -13.19 6.16
CA PHE A 383 -24.04 -12.56 6.67
C PHE A 383 -22.78 -13.36 6.35
N ASN A 384 -21.66 -12.66 6.15
CA ASN A 384 -20.34 -13.25 6.02
C ASN A 384 -19.76 -13.58 7.41
N THR A 385 -18.70 -14.35 7.46
CA THR A 385 -17.92 -14.62 8.66
C THR A 385 -16.62 -13.82 8.64
N ASP A 386 -15.99 -13.72 9.81
CA ASP A 386 -14.68 -13.12 9.97
C ASP A 386 -13.63 -13.83 9.10
N ALA A 387 -12.60 -13.11 8.66
CA ALA A 387 -11.47 -13.69 7.94
C ALA A 387 -10.86 -14.88 8.70
N MET A 388 -10.80 -14.81 10.04
CA MET A 388 -10.29 -15.87 10.92
C MET A 388 -11.29 -17.00 11.18
N ALA A 389 -12.50 -16.93 10.64
CA ALA A 389 -13.59 -17.89 10.84
C ALA A 389 -14.14 -18.45 9.51
N GLY A 390 -13.28 -18.56 8.50
CA GLY A 390 -13.63 -19.07 7.17
C GLY A 390 -14.47 -18.11 6.32
N GLY A 391 -14.34 -16.81 6.56
CA GLY A 391 -14.90 -15.77 5.70
C GLY A 391 -14.32 -15.82 4.29
N VAL A 392 -14.95 -15.07 3.40
CA VAL A 392 -14.49 -14.93 2.01
C VAL A 392 -14.61 -13.47 1.56
N ALA A 393 -13.89 -13.11 0.52
CA ALA A 393 -14.12 -11.85 -0.17
C ALA A 393 -15.53 -11.89 -0.77
N SER A 394 -16.49 -11.18 -0.18
CA SER A 394 -17.91 -11.19 -0.58
C SER A 394 -18.33 -9.98 -1.40
N SER A 395 -17.53 -8.92 -1.36
CA SER A 395 -17.76 -7.74 -2.17
C SER A 395 -17.27 -7.96 -3.60
N PRO A 396 -18.07 -7.61 -4.63
CA PRO A 396 -17.61 -7.64 -6.01
C PRO A 396 -16.54 -6.60 -6.34
N TYR A 397 -16.26 -5.67 -5.41
CA TYR A 397 -15.26 -4.61 -5.54
C TYR A 397 -14.06 -4.82 -4.62
N SER A 398 -13.96 -5.97 -3.96
CA SER A 398 -12.87 -6.28 -3.04
C SER A 398 -12.34 -7.69 -3.23
N ALA A 399 -11.02 -7.82 -3.27
CA ALA A 399 -10.33 -9.09 -3.32
C ALA A 399 -10.04 -9.68 -1.93
N TYR A 400 -10.37 -8.98 -0.85
CA TYR A 400 -10.02 -9.37 0.52
C TYR A 400 -11.25 -9.52 1.41
N THR A 401 -11.10 -10.32 2.46
CA THR A 401 -12.16 -10.58 3.43
C THR A 401 -12.20 -9.48 4.49
N LEU A 402 -13.40 -9.00 4.78
CA LEU A 402 -13.63 -8.03 5.85
C LEU A 402 -13.55 -8.74 7.20
N TYR A 403 -12.70 -8.24 8.11
CA TYR A 403 -12.69 -8.68 9.52
C TYR A 403 -13.93 -8.15 10.25
N THR A 404 -14.40 -8.86 11.26
CA THR A 404 -15.45 -8.33 12.15
C THR A 404 -14.92 -7.17 13.00
N GLY A 405 -15.80 -6.34 13.55
CA GLY A 405 -15.41 -5.27 14.47
C GLY A 405 -14.61 -5.79 15.67
N TYR A 406 -14.96 -6.97 16.16
CA TYR A 406 -14.23 -7.65 17.23
C TYR A 406 -12.76 -7.90 16.86
N SER A 407 -12.48 -8.43 15.71
CA SER A 407 -11.12 -8.65 15.20
C SER A 407 -10.40 -7.33 14.93
N GLN A 408 -11.06 -6.36 14.29
CA GLN A 408 -10.51 -5.03 14.04
C GLN A 408 -10.05 -4.33 15.32
N LYS A 409 -10.85 -4.37 16.38
CA LYS A 409 -10.49 -3.80 17.68
C LYS A 409 -9.22 -4.44 18.26
N ARG A 410 -9.05 -5.76 18.07
CA ARG A 410 -7.87 -6.47 18.58
C ARG A 410 -6.63 -6.22 17.74
N ILE A 411 -6.79 -6.15 16.43
CA ILE A 411 -5.72 -5.73 15.52
C ILE A 411 -5.25 -4.33 15.92
N GLN A 412 -6.16 -3.37 16.07
CA GLN A 412 -5.83 -2.00 16.47
C GLN A 412 -5.10 -1.96 17.83
N ALA A 413 -5.64 -2.63 18.84
CA ALA A 413 -5.03 -2.67 20.18
C ALA A 413 -3.67 -3.40 20.19
N GLY A 414 -3.43 -4.34 19.29
CA GLY A 414 -2.13 -4.97 19.07
C GLY A 414 -1.12 -4.00 18.47
N MET A 415 -1.53 -3.29 17.43
CA MET A 415 -0.69 -2.34 16.70
C MET A 415 -0.33 -1.09 17.55
N GLU A 416 -1.20 -0.67 18.45
CA GLU A 416 -0.95 0.45 19.37
C GLU A 416 0.12 0.15 20.42
N LYS A 417 0.50 -1.12 20.60
CA LYS A 417 1.61 -1.53 21.48
C LYS A 417 2.96 -1.59 20.78
N THR A 418 2.97 -1.46 19.47
CA THR A 418 4.19 -1.44 18.65
C THR A 418 4.56 -0.01 18.27
N GLY A 419 5.81 0.19 17.87
CA GLY A 419 6.25 1.50 17.39
C GLY A 419 5.86 1.75 15.94
N VAL A 420 5.96 3.00 15.55
CA VAL A 420 5.93 3.47 14.16
C VAL A 420 7.27 4.12 13.84
N ILE A 421 7.85 3.82 12.69
CA ILE A 421 9.08 4.44 12.24
C ILE A 421 8.80 5.90 11.86
N SER A 422 9.65 6.81 12.37
CA SER A 422 9.54 8.24 12.09
C SER A 422 10.91 8.85 11.86
N GLU A 423 11.15 9.37 10.68
CA GLU A 423 12.38 10.08 10.35
C GLU A 423 12.53 11.36 11.20
N ALA A 424 11.40 12.00 11.51
CA ALA A 424 11.36 13.24 12.30
C ALA A 424 11.70 13.03 13.78
N ALA A 425 11.45 11.84 14.34
CA ALA A 425 11.79 11.51 15.73
C ALA A 425 13.31 11.40 15.90
N ALA A 426 13.86 11.93 17.00
CA ALA A 426 15.30 11.84 17.27
C ALA A 426 15.77 10.38 17.45
N SER A 427 14.94 9.54 18.09
CA SER A 427 15.16 8.09 18.24
C SER A 427 14.90 7.29 16.95
N GLY A 428 14.19 7.86 15.96
CA GLY A 428 13.68 7.18 14.77
C GLY A 428 12.33 6.47 14.95
N TYR A 429 11.71 6.55 16.15
CA TYR A 429 10.52 5.78 16.47
C TYR A 429 9.52 6.57 17.33
N LEU A 430 8.23 6.40 17.04
CA LEU A 430 7.13 6.85 17.85
C LEU A 430 6.36 5.65 18.39
N ILE A 431 5.71 5.80 19.54
CA ILE A 431 4.80 4.81 20.12
C ILE A 431 3.57 5.51 20.68
N TRP A 432 2.44 4.85 20.66
CA TRP A 432 1.20 5.36 21.27
C TRP A 432 1.29 5.36 22.80
N ASP A 433 0.96 6.48 23.39
CA ASP A 433 0.78 6.67 24.83
C ASP A 433 -0.72 6.74 25.12
N GLU A 434 -1.29 5.68 25.66
CA GLU A 434 -2.74 5.55 25.93
C GLU A 434 -3.22 6.55 26.98
N ASP A 435 -2.38 6.90 27.96
CA ASP A 435 -2.77 7.87 29.01
C ASP A 435 -2.83 9.30 28.50
N LYS A 436 -1.96 9.63 27.55
CA LYS A 436 -1.91 10.96 26.93
C LYS A 436 -2.74 11.10 25.67
N HIS A 437 -3.18 10.00 25.10
CA HIS A 437 -3.81 9.94 23.77
C HIS A 437 -2.99 10.66 22.69
N GLU A 438 -1.70 10.34 22.62
CA GLU A 438 -0.79 10.90 21.62
C GLU A 438 0.34 9.94 21.26
N MET A 439 0.94 10.15 20.07
CA MET A 439 2.19 9.50 19.70
C MET A 439 3.35 10.20 20.42
N VAL A 440 4.15 9.44 21.16
CA VAL A 440 5.34 9.94 21.87
C VAL A 440 6.60 9.28 21.33
N GLU A 441 7.73 9.97 21.49
CA GLU A 441 9.02 9.43 21.08
C GLU A 441 9.41 8.23 21.95
N ARG A 442 9.78 7.13 21.29
CA ARG A 442 10.26 5.91 21.97
C ARG A 442 11.77 5.87 22.00
N ASN A 443 12.33 6.06 23.17
CA ASN A 443 13.75 5.92 23.43
C ASN A 443 14.04 4.51 23.96
N ASP A 444 14.70 3.67 23.15
CA ASP A 444 15.14 2.34 23.52
C ASP A 444 16.61 2.17 23.12
N PRO A 445 17.53 2.02 24.09
CA PRO A 445 18.97 1.88 23.80
C PRO A 445 19.30 0.66 22.91
N ALA A 446 18.40 -0.32 22.84
CA ALA A 446 18.60 -1.49 21.98
C ALA A 446 18.24 -1.24 20.51
N ARG A 447 17.66 -0.08 20.18
CA ARG A 447 17.24 0.28 18.82
C ARG A 447 18.11 1.40 18.27
N SER A 448 18.71 1.15 17.12
CA SER A 448 19.36 2.21 16.36
C SER A 448 18.33 2.93 15.49
N LYS A 449 18.49 4.23 15.27
CA LYS A 449 17.73 4.96 14.27
C LYS A 449 18.19 4.53 12.88
N PRO A 450 17.29 4.27 11.93
CA PRO A 450 17.70 4.10 10.53
C PRO A 450 18.40 5.35 10.01
N VAL A 451 19.40 5.17 9.16
CA VAL A 451 20.08 6.28 8.45
C VAL A 451 19.45 6.55 7.09
N LYS A 452 18.70 5.58 6.55
CA LYS A 452 17.88 5.71 5.34
C LYS A 452 16.51 5.13 5.60
N PHE A 453 15.50 5.82 5.09
CA PHE A 453 14.09 5.51 5.30
C PHE A 453 13.40 5.32 3.94
N GLY A 454 12.77 4.15 3.74
CA GLY A 454 11.95 3.91 2.56
C GLY A 454 12.70 3.96 1.23
N VAL A 455 13.94 3.50 1.21
CA VAL A 455 14.78 3.46 0.01
C VAL A 455 14.85 2.06 -0.58
N PRO A 456 15.17 1.90 -1.87
CA PRO A 456 15.51 0.60 -2.42
C PRO A 456 16.73 0.00 -1.70
N VAL A 457 16.59 -1.26 -1.27
CA VAL A 457 17.63 -1.96 -0.51
C VAL A 457 18.03 -3.27 -1.17
N THR A 458 19.31 -3.63 -0.98
CA THR A 458 19.82 -4.97 -1.21
C THR A 458 19.96 -5.65 0.14
N THR A 459 19.12 -6.63 0.38
CA THR A 459 19.11 -7.44 1.60
C THR A 459 20.07 -8.61 1.43
N LEU A 460 21.02 -8.72 2.35
CA LEU A 460 22.03 -9.78 2.37
C LEU A 460 21.73 -10.73 3.53
N VAL A 461 21.59 -12.01 3.19
CA VAL A 461 21.32 -13.08 4.18
C VAL A 461 22.21 -14.29 3.94
N GLY A 462 22.42 -15.05 4.97
CA GLY A 462 23.15 -16.31 4.88
C GLY A 462 23.34 -17.00 6.23
N PHE A 463 23.95 -18.14 6.19
CA PHE A 463 24.37 -18.87 7.38
C PHE A 463 25.88 -18.77 7.55
N TYR A 464 26.33 -18.62 8.79
CA TYR A 464 27.74 -18.66 9.15
C TYR A 464 27.93 -19.42 10.44
N ASP A 465 29.09 -20.05 10.58
CA ASP A 465 29.46 -20.79 11.77
C ASP A 465 30.67 -20.18 12.50
N PRO A 466 30.46 -19.45 13.61
CA PRO A 466 31.57 -18.95 14.37
C PRO A 466 32.49 -20.06 14.95
N ALA A 467 31.93 -21.26 15.16
CA ALA A 467 32.69 -22.41 15.65
C ALA A 467 33.51 -23.10 14.54
N LYS A 468 33.33 -22.74 13.27
CA LYS A 468 34.03 -23.26 12.09
C LYS A 468 33.91 -24.77 11.89
N GLU A 469 32.90 -25.38 12.47
CA GLU A 469 32.62 -26.81 12.34
C GLU A 469 31.85 -27.13 11.06
N VAL A 470 31.04 -26.17 10.61
CA VAL A 470 30.16 -26.29 9.44
C VAL A 470 30.46 -25.15 8.47
N LYS A 471 30.49 -25.45 7.18
CA LYS A 471 30.74 -24.43 6.16
C LYS A 471 29.50 -23.53 6.02
N GLY A 472 29.70 -22.21 6.20
CA GLY A 472 28.69 -21.20 5.96
C GLY A 472 28.31 -21.07 4.48
N TYR A 473 27.23 -20.33 4.21
CA TYR A 473 26.77 -20.03 2.87
C TYR A 473 26.06 -18.68 2.81
N ILE A 474 26.56 -17.81 1.96
CA ILE A 474 25.95 -16.53 1.64
C ILE A 474 24.95 -16.76 0.52
N TYR A 475 23.67 -16.45 0.75
CA TYR A 475 22.63 -16.60 -0.27
C TYR A 475 22.74 -15.49 -1.33
N PRO A 476 22.13 -15.69 -2.52
CA PRO A 476 22.03 -14.62 -3.51
C PRO A 476 21.42 -13.36 -2.90
N PRO A 477 21.91 -12.16 -3.25
CA PRO A 477 21.37 -10.91 -2.74
C PRO A 477 19.89 -10.74 -3.17
N MET A 478 19.09 -10.15 -2.31
CA MET A 478 17.69 -9.89 -2.57
C MET A 478 17.47 -8.39 -2.68
N THR A 479 16.95 -7.90 -3.81
CA THR A 479 16.69 -6.48 -4.03
C THR A 479 15.23 -6.16 -3.78
N SER A 480 14.96 -5.19 -2.90
CA SER A 480 13.63 -4.68 -2.62
C SER A 480 13.48 -3.23 -3.05
N SER A 481 12.27 -2.86 -3.43
CA SER A 481 11.89 -1.48 -3.74
C SER A 481 11.75 -0.57 -2.51
N TYR A 482 11.72 -1.14 -1.28
CA TYR A 482 11.49 -0.37 -0.06
C TYR A 482 12.11 -1.07 1.14
N GLY A 483 12.88 -0.35 1.93
CA GLY A 483 13.44 -0.85 3.18
C GLY A 483 14.12 0.24 4.00
N TYR A 484 14.68 -0.16 5.13
CA TYR A 484 15.44 0.72 6.02
C TYR A 484 16.88 0.28 6.05
N VAL A 485 17.80 1.26 6.10
CA VAL A 485 19.25 1.01 6.24
C VAL A 485 19.69 1.58 7.57
N TYR A 486 20.51 0.81 8.28
CA TYR A 486 21.06 1.18 9.57
C TYR A 486 22.57 1.38 9.47
N GLU A 487 23.09 2.32 10.23
CA GLU A 487 24.54 2.49 10.35
C GLU A 487 25.15 1.25 10.99
N PRO A 488 26.15 0.63 10.37
CA PRO A 488 26.85 -0.50 10.97
C PRO A 488 27.52 -0.08 12.28
N GLN A 489 27.33 -0.87 13.32
CA GLN A 489 28.03 -0.65 14.57
C GLN A 489 29.50 -1.06 14.44
N VAL A 490 30.34 -0.56 15.33
CA VAL A 490 31.75 -0.93 15.37
C VAL A 490 31.89 -2.42 15.70
N VAL A 491 32.66 -3.13 14.91
CA VAL A 491 33.02 -4.53 15.19
C VAL A 491 33.99 -4.56 16.37
N ASN A 492 33.60 -5.26 17.42
CA ASN A 492 34.42 -5.41 18.61
C ASN A 492 35.22 -6.72 18.55
N GLY A 493 36.31 -6.78 19.32
CA GLY A 493 37.17 -7.98 19.43
C GLY A 493 36.33 -9.23 19.78
N GLY A 494 36.60 -10.33 19.10
CA GLY A 494 35.89 -11.58 19.30
C GLY A 494 34.61 -11.76 18.48
N GLN A 495 34.15 -10.73 17.80
CA GLN A 495 33.01 -10.84 16.89
C GLN A 495 33.47 -11.31 15.51
N CYS A 496 32.64 -12.07 14.85
CA CYS A 496 32.65 -12.19 13.39
C CYS A 496 32.07 -10.92 12.77
N TRP A 497 32.20 -10.74 11.47
CA TRP A 497 31.58 -9.65 10.75
C TRP A 497 31.32 -10.00 9.30
N ALA A 498 30.29 -9.41 8.74
CA ALA A 498 30.14 -9.34 7.29
C ALA A 498 30.78 -8.05 6.78
N GLU A 499 31.62 -8.13 5.74
CA GLU A 499 32.25 -6.99 5.08
C GLU A 499 31.66 -6.83 3.68
N VAL A 500 31.04 -5.69 3.41
CA VAL A 500 30.54 -5.33 2.08
C VAL A 500 31.52 -4.38 1.43
N THR A 501 31.92 -4.69 0.20
CA THR A 501 32.73 -3.81 -0.67
C THR A 501 31.82 -3.14 -1.69
N PHE A 502 31.93 -1.82 -1.81
CA PHE A 502 31.12 -1.01 -2.72
C PHE A 502 31.93 -0.59 -3.97
N ALA A 503 31.25 -0.05 -4.99
CA ALA A 503 31.83 0.30 -6.28
C ALA A 503 32.95 1.36 -6.20
N ASP A 504 32.92 2.22 -5.21
CA ASP A 504 33.97 3.21 -4.92
C ASP A 504 35.14 2.65 -4.08
N ASN A 505 35.14 1.33 -3.84
CA ASN A 505 36.11 0.58 -3.03
C ASN A 505 36.04 0.87 -1.53
N HIS A 506 35.08 1.66 -1.02
CA HIS A 506 34.89 1.70 0.43
C HIS A 506 34.32 0.37 0.93
N LYS A 507 34.54 0.09 2.20
CA LYS A 507 34.08 -1.14 2.84
C LYS A 507 33.30 -0.80 4.11
N GLN A 508 32.18 -1.50 4.28
CA GLN A 508 31.37 -1.45 5.49
C GLN A 508 31.40 -2.80 6.21
N ARG A 509 31.54 -2.79 7.53
CA ARG A 509 31.57 -4.00 8.36
C ARG A 509 30.35 -4.06 9.26
N TYR A 510 29.62 -5.12 9.19
CA TYR A 510 28.44 -5.40 9.99
C TYR A 510 28.82 -6.44 11.07
N PRO A 511 28.81 -6.07 12.37
CA PRO A 511 29.18 -6.99 13.43
C PRO A 511 28.22 -8.17 13.52
N LEU A 512 28.77 -9.35 13.70
CA LEU A 512 28.05 -10.62 13.86
C LEU A 512 28.52 -11.31 15.14
N ALA A 513 27.69 -12.17 15.74
CA ALA A 513 28.10 -12.89 16.94
C ALA A 513 29.33 -13.76 16.72
N GLY A 514 30.25 -13.72 17.64
CA GLY A 514 31.48 -14.55 17.65
C GLY A 514 31.25 -15.97 18.18
N SER A 515 30.03 -16.32 18.60
CA SER A 515 29.64 -17.65 19.08
C SER A 515 28.28 -18.05 18.49
N ARG A 516 28.00 -19.35 18.43
CA ARG A 516 26.69 -19.83 18.02
C ARG A 516 25.61 -19.41 19.02
N HIS A 517 24.49 -18.89 18.52
CA HIS A 517 23.29 -18.64 19.33
C HIS A 517 22.62 -19.95 19.77
N ASN A 518 22.76 -21.01 18.97
CA ASN A 518 22.29 -22.35 19.26
C ASN A 518 23.45 -23.33 18.97
N SER A 519 23.83 -24.14 19.94
CA SER A 519 24.98 -25.06 19.82
C SER A 519 24.88 -26.07 18.68
N ALA A 520 23.66 -26.41 18.24
CA ALA A 520 23.42 -27.42 17.22
C ALA A 520 23.34 -26.87 15.78
N ARG A 521 23.34 -25.54 15.60
CA ARG A 521 23.07 -24.92 14.30
C ARG A 521 23.98 -23.71 14.06
N MET A 522 24.22 -23.41 12.80
CA MET A 522 24.84 -22.15 12.39
C MET A 522 23.99 -20.96 12.82
N ASN A 523 24.60 -19.79 12.95
CA ASN A 523 23.88 -18.53 13.00
C ASN A 523 23.47 -18.11 11.59
N LYS A 524 22.41 -17.30 11.49
CA LYS A 524 22.10 -16.55 10.27
C LYS A 524 22.48 -15.08 10.44
N PHE A 525 22.94 -14.46 9.36
CA PHE A 525 23.11 -13.03 9.28
C PHE A 525 22.08 -12.42 8.33
N HIS A 526 21.75 -11.16 8.56
CA HIS A 526 20.76 -10.41 7.79
C HIS A 526 20.95 -8.91 8.00
N PHE A 527 21.08 -8.16 6.93
CA PHE A 527 21.14 -6.70 6.96
C PHE A 527 20.83 -6.11 5.58
N ASN A 528 20.41 -4.85 5.57
CA ASN A 528 20.17 -4.07 4.37
C ASN A 528 21.33 -3.14 4.07
N VAL A 529 21.69 -3.05 2.80
CA VAL A 529 22.50 -1.96 2.24
C VAL A 529 21.66 -1.19 1.23
N GLU A 530 21.91 0.12 1.08
CA GLU A 530 21.22 0.90 0.05
C GLU A 530 21.66 0.40 -1.34
N THR A 531 20.71 0.03 -2.19
CA THR A 531 21.02 -0.49 -3.54
C THR A 531 21.76 0.55 -4.39
N ALA A 532 21.41 1.83 -4.25
CA ALA A 532 22.06 2.94 -4.98
C ALA A 532 23.54 3.12 -4.62
N SER A 533 24.00 2.58 -3.49
CA SER A 533 25.44 2.58 -3.11
C SER A 533 26.26 1.57 -3.89
N ASN A 534 25.65 0.79 -4.79
CA ASN A 534 26.30 -0.19 -5.65
C ASN A 534 27.23 -1.18 -4.89
N PRO A 535 26.68 -2.03 -4.02
CA PRO A 535 27.46 -3.06 -3.37
C PRO A 535 27.96 -4.10 -4.40
N LEU A 536 29.25 -4.46 -4.36
CA LEU A 536 29.88 -5.37 -5.32
C LEU A 536 30.12 -6.78 -4.78
N SER A 537 30.44 -6.89 -3.49
CA SER A 537 30.70 -8.18 -2.88
C SER A 537 30.47 -8.14 -1.38
N VAL A 538 30.19 -9.29 -0.82
CA VAL A 538 30.09 -9.50 0.62
C VAL A 538 30.94 -10.69 1.02
N SER A 539 31.67 -10.59 2.13
CA SER A 539 32.38 -11.70 2.78
C SER A 539 31.98 -11.80 4.24
N VAL A 540 31.88 -13.00 4.76
CA VAL A 540 31.72 -13.25 6.19
C VAL A 540 33.06 -13.68 6.76
N ASN A 541 33.52 -13.00 7.76
CA ASN A 541 34.84 -13.09 8.33
C ASN A 541 34.77 -13.36 9.84
N CYS A 542 35.67 -14.18 10.34
CA CYS A 542 35.86 -14.37 11.78
C CYS A 542 37.36 -14.26 12.11
N PRO A 543 37.73 -13.94 13.37
CA PRO A 543 39.11 -14.01 13.81
C PRO A 543 39.69 -15.42 13.68
N GLN A 544 40.95 -15.52 13.34
CA GLN A 544 41.62 -16.79 13.10
C GLN A 544 41.91 -17.56 14.40
N GLU A 545 42.18 -16.85 15.52
CA GLU A 545 42.34 -17.45 16.83
C GLU A 545 40.98 -17.92 17.38
N ASP A 546 41.04 -18.97 18.21
CA ASP A 546 39.83 -19.48 18.90
C ASP A 546 39.43 -18.53 20.05
N ILE A 547 38.88 -17.39 19.64
CA ILE A 547 38.37 -16.36 20.56
C ILE A 547 37.20 -16.90 21.38
N ASN A 548 36.50 -17.92 20.92
CA ASN A 548 35.47 -18.58 21.72
C ASN A 548 36.09 -19.26 22.93
N ALA A 549 37.24 -19.97 22.75
CA ALA A 549 37.98 -20.53 23.88
C ALA A 549 38.55 -19.46 24.80
N ALA A 550 39.05 -18.36 24.22
CA ALA A 550 39.53 -17.21 24.99
C ALA A 550 38.39 -16.52 25.75
N TYR A 551 37.24 -16.34 25.11
CA TYR A 551 36.04 -15.78 25.74
C TYR A 551 35.52 -16.68 26.84
N GLU A 552 35.39 -18.01 26.60
CA GLU A 552 34.95 -18.95 27.61
C GLU A 552 35.90 -18.99 28.82
N SER A 553 37.19 -18.97 28.57
CA SER A 553 38.22 -18.89 29.64
C SER A 553 38.06 -17.62 30.46
N TRP A 554 37.99 -16.46 29.77
CA TRP A 554 37.81 -15.16 30.42
C TRP A 554 36.47 -15.09 31.17
N ARG A 555 35.38 -15.59 30.58
CA ARG A 555 34.05 -15.60 31.19
C ARG A 555 34.03 -16.47 32.48
N ASN A 556 34.66 -17.63 32.44
CA ASN A 556 34.79 -18.49 33.61
C ASN A 556 35.61 -17.81 34.73
N GLU A 557 36.71 -17.15 34.36
CA GLU A 557 37.52 -16.34 35.28
C GLU A 557 36.72 -15.16 35.85
N TYR A 558 35.99 -14.43 34.99
CA TYR A 558 35.16 -13.29 35.40
C TYR A 558 34.13 -13.68 36.46
N PHE A 559 33.52 -14.85 36.33
CA PHE A 559 32.58 -15.33 37.33
C PHE A 559 33.24 -16.09 38.48
N GLY A 560 34.54 -16.34 38.43
CA GLY A 560 35.28 -17.10 39.43
C GLY A 560 34.87 -18.57 39.48
N VAL A 561 34.55 -19.18 38.34
CA VAL A 561 34.14 -20.58 38.21
C VAL A 561 35.03 -21.31 37.20
N THR A 562 35.15 -22.63 37.32
CA THR A 562 35.89 -23.44 36.33
C THR A 562 35.02 -23.77 35.11
N THR A 563 33.73 -23.82 35.30
CA THR A 563 32.72 -24.12 34.26
C THR A 563 31.40 -23.41 34.54
N ILE A 564 30.77 -22.91 33.51
CA ILE A 564 29.38 -22.41 33.56
C ILE A 564 28.46 -23.56 33.13
N LYS A 565 27.46 -23.81 33.94
CA LYS A 565 26.50 -24.91 33.73
C LYS A 565 25.31 -24.42 32.93
N ASN A 566 24.78 -25.27 32.06
CA ASN A 566 23.45 -25.08 31.53
C ASN A 566 22.45 -25.53 32.59
N TRP A 567 21.39 -24.73 32.78
CA TRP A 567 20.38 -25.12 33.73
C TRP A 567 19.68 -26.41 33.25
N SER A 568 19.63 -27.38 34.16
CA SER A 568 18.83 -28.58 33.98
C SER A 568 18.00 -28.79 35.22
N ALA A 569 16.91 -29.52 35.11
CA ALA A 569 16.05 -29.84 36.26
C ALA A 569 16.74 -30.78 37.28
N ASP A 570 17.96 -31.18 37.06
CA ASP A 570 18.76 -31.97 37.95
C ASP A 570 19.14 -31.16 39.19
N LYS A 571 18.75 -31.65 40.37
CA LYS A 571 18.89 -30.99 41.66
C LYS A 571 20.31 -30.95 42.24
N ASN A 572 21.34 -31.15 41.44
CA ASN A 572 22.71 -31.33 41.87
C ASN A 572 23.53 -30.04 41.87
N GLY A 573 22.91 -28.85 41.85
CA GLY A 573 23.57 -27.61 41.95
C GLY A 573 24.23 -27.37 43.32
N VAL A 574 25.46 -26.87 43.30
CA VAL A 574 26.20 -26.47 44.50
C VAL A 574 26.10 -24.95 44.63
N ALA A 575 25.99 -24.47 45.88
CA ALA A 575 26.03 -23.02 46.13
C ALA A 575 27.31 -22.42 45.54
N GLY A 576 27.19 -21.33 44.79
CA GLY A 576 28.26 -20.70 44.03
C GLY A 576 28.35 -21.08 42.55
N ASP A 577 27.67 -22.15 42.12
CA ASP A 577 27.63 -22.51 40.71
C ASP A 577 26.96 -21.40 39.89
N VAL A 578 27.52 -21.13 38.71
CA VAL A 578 26.98 -20.21 37.74
C VAL A 578 26.27 -20.98 36.61
N TYR A 579 25.09 -20.55 36.30
CA TYR A 579 24.24 -21.14 35.25
C TYR A 579 23.92 -20.14 34.17
N ARG A 580 23.90 -20.61 32.92
CA ARG A 580 23.44 -19.88 31.75
C ARG A 580 22.12 -20.47 31.29
N ASP A 581 21.14 -19.61 31.00
CA ASP A 581 19.85 -20.04 30.41
C ASP A 581 19.84 -19.91 28.88
N SER A 582 18.75 -20.34 28.28
CA SER A 582 18.50 -20.24 26.80
C SER A 582 18.49 -18.81 26.28
N ASP A 583 18.17 -17.84 27.13
CA ASP A 583 18.11 -16.41 26.77
C ASP A 583 19.46 -15.70 26.98
N GLY A 584 20.50 -16.45 27.29
CA GLY A 584 21.83 -15.90 27.52
C GLY A 584 21.96 -15.10 28.82
N ARG A 585 21.13 -15.37 29.83
CA ARG A 585 21.23 -14.74 31.14
C ARG A 585 22.04 -15.64 32.08
N TYR A 586 22.80 -15.01 33.00
CA TYR A 586 23.68 -15.69 33.96
C TYR A 586 23.19 -15.49 35.39
N PHE A 587 23.09 -16.60 36.09
CA PHE A 587 22.64 -16.63 37.48
C PHE A 587 23.62 -17.45 38.34
N ARG A 588 23.86 -16.98 39.56
CA ARG A 588 24.61 -17.73 40.56
C ARG A 588 23.63 -18.36 41.54
N LEU A 589 23.79 -19.65 41.81
CA LEU A 589 23.03 -20.37 42.78
C LEU A 589 23.52 -20.01 44.22
N LYS A 590 22.61 -19.56 45.09
CA LYS A 590 22.92 -19.15 46.46
C LYS A 590 22.90 -20.32 47.44
N HIS A 591 22.03 -21.33 47.19
CA HIS A 591 21.81 -22.46 48.06
C HIS A 591 21.74 -23.75 47.22
N ALA A 592 22.14 -24.89 47.78
CA ALA A 592 22.10 -26.18 47.08
C ALA A 592 20.67 -26.72 46.93
N GLY A 593 20.37 -27.39 45.86
CA GLY A 593 19.21 -28.22 45.69
C GLY A 593 17.97 -27.54 45.09
N TYR A 594 17.99 -26.96 43.91
CA TYR A 594 16.90 -26.15 43.30
C TYR A 594 16.06 -26.83 42.22
N TRP A 595 14.78 -26.39 42.21
CA TRP A 595 13.67 -26.95 41.40
C TRP A 595 13.19 -26.07 40.29
N TYR A 596 13.54 -24.77 40.30
CA TYR A 596 13.07 -23.80 39.35
C TYR A 596 14.21 -22.87 38.93
N TYR A 597 14.03 -22.28 37.78
CA TYR A 597 14.95 -21.33 37.23
C TYR A 597 14.29 -19.95 37.13
N PRO A 598 14.97 -18.85 37.43
CA PRO A 598 14.39 -17.52 37.37
C PRO A 598 13.92 -17.16 35.96
N SER A 599 12.73 -16.57 35.82
CA SER A 599 12.14 -16.15 34.55
C SER A 599 12.43 -14.68 34.19
N GLY A 600 13.10 -13.92 35.04
CA GLY A 600 13.39 -12.51 34.88
C GLY A 600 14.87 -12.15 35.04
N THR A 601 15.18 -10.87 35.09
CA THR A 601 16.53 -10.32 35.32
C THR A 601 16.70 -9.80 36.74
N GLN A 602 16.04 -10.43 37.74
CA GLN A 602 16.09 -10.02 39.13
C GLN A 602 16.60 -11.17 40.00
N SER A 603 17.43 -10.79 40.99
CA SER A 603 17.84 -11.73 42.04
C SER A 603 16.66 -12.03 42.97
N ASN A 604 16.65 -13.23 43.52
CA ASN A 604 15.68 -13.66 44.54
C ASN A 604 16.40 -14.36 45.73
N GLY A 605 15.66 -15.05 46.58
CA GLY A 605 16.22 -15.76 47.75
C GLY A 605 17.25 -16.80 47.39
N ASP A 606 17.09 -17.44 46.24
CA ASP A 606 17.85 -18.64 45.85
C ASP A 606 18.85 -18.39 44.75
N TRP A 607 18.59 -17.38 43.93
CA TRP A 607 19.37 -17.03 42.76
C TRP A 607 19.81 -15.57 42.75
N GLU A 608 21.09 -15.33 42.42
CA GLU A 608 21.62 -14.03 42.13
C GLU A 608 21.69 -13.84 40.61
N TYR A 609 20.98 -12.86 40.07
CA TYR A 609 21.16 -12.45 38.68
C TYR A 609 22.51 -11.71 38.54
N LEU A 610 23.35 -12.18 37.65
CA LEU A 610 24.68 -11.63 37.46
C LEU A 610 24.72 -10.64 36.28
N THR A 611 24.29 -11.12 35.08
CA THR A 611 24.34 -10.34 33.86
C THR A 611 23.71 -11.15 32.70
N ASN A 612 23.86 -10.64 31.48
CA ASN A 612 23.49 -11.35 30.27
C ASN A 612 24.64 -11.42 29.28
N GLU A 613 24.52 -12.29 28.27
CA GLU A 613 25.54 -12.52 27.24
C GLU A 613 25.94 -11.23 26.52
N LYS A 614 24.98 -10.33 26.22
CA LYS A 614 25.21 -9.06 25.55
C LYS A 614 26.15 -8.16 26.37
N ALA A 615 25.92 -8.06 27.67
CA ALA A 615 26.75 -7.26 28.57
C ALA A 615 28.16 -7.87 28.74
N LEU A 616 28.28 -9.20 28.80
CA LEU A 616 29.57 -9.88 28.87
C LEU A 616 30.35 -9.70 27.57
N ASN A 617 29.73 -9.85 26.44
CA ASN A 617 30.35 -9.60 25.14
C ASN A 617 30.91 -8.17 25.04
N ALA A 618 30.14 -7.19 25.53
CA ALA A 618 30.60 -5.80 25.57
C ALA A 618 31.83 -5.60 26.49
N LEU A 619 31.85 -6.27 27.65
CA LEU A 619 32.97 -6.22 28.59
C LEU A 619 34.24 -6.91 28.02
N PHE A 620 34.09 -8.07 27.41
CA PHE A 620 35.15 -8.80 26.76
C PHE A 620 35.72 -8.01 25.56
N ALA A 621 34.84 -7.44 24.77
CA ALA A 621 35.22 -6.57 23.66
C ALA A 621 35.99 -5.32 24.14
N ALA A 622 35.56 -4.71 25.25
CA ALA A 622 36.30 -3.59 25.86
C ALA A 622 37.70 -4.02 26.36
N GLN A 623 37.87 -5.23 26.85
CA GLN A 623 39.14 -5.78 27.25
C GLN A 623 40.06 -6.07 26.05
N LEU A 624 39.50 -6.45 24.92
CA LEU A 624 40.22 -6.65 23.66
C LEU A 624 40.44 -5.33 22.88
N ALA A 625 39.78 -4.23 23.29
CA ALA A 625 39.90 -2.92 22.67
C ALA A 625 41.33 -2.36 22.82
N GLY A 626 42.12 -2.52 21.77
CA GLY A 626 43.55 -2.21 21.70
C GLY A 626 44.34 -3.24 20.88
N GLN A 627 43.73 -4.39 20.57
CA GLN A 627 44.24 -5.36 19.61
C GLN A 627 43.58 -5.10 18.26
N SER A 628 44.36 -4.78 17.22
CA SER A 628 43.78 -4.62 15.87
C SER A 628 43.39 -5.99 15.31
N TYR A 629 42.25 -6.08 14.58
CA TYR A 629 41.83 -7.29 13.87
C TYR A 629 42.93 -7.83 12.95
N ASP A 630 43.70 -6.95 12.34
CA ASP A 630 44.82 -7.31 11.46
C ASP A 630 45.96 -8.06 12.22
N SER A 631 46.05 -7.91 13.56
CA SER A 631 47.01 -8.64 14.40
C SER A 631 46.55 -10.05 14.82
N MET A 632 45.20 -10.32 14.70
CA MET A 632 44.61 -11.60 15.11
C MET A 632 44.55 -12.63 13.97
N GLY A 633 44.83 -12.21 12.74
CA GLY A 633 44.52 -12.99 11.55
C GLY A 633 43.00 -13.00 11.25
N ILE A 634 42.69 -13.10 10.00
CA ILE A 634 41.30 -13.14 9.50
C ILE A 634 41.08 -14.45 8.79
N GLU A 635 40.01 -15.16 9.10
CA GLU A 635 39.52 -16.30 8.34
C GLU A 635 38.25 -15.93 7.61
N VAL A 636 38.29 -16.00 6.28
CA VAL A 636 37.10 -15.77 5.43
C VAL A 636 36.30 -17.06 5.41
N LEU A 637 35.14 -17.07 6.04
CA LEU A 637 34.24 -18.25 6.09
C LEU A 637 33.53 -18.48 4.78
N ASP A 638 33.09 -17.42 4.11
CA ASP A 638 32.47 -17.44 2.77
C ASP A 638 32.56 -16.06 2.12
N GLN A 639 32.47 -16.03 0.80
CA GLN A 639 32.49 -14.80 0.01
C GLN A 639 31.60 -14.95 -1.20
N ARG A 640 30.87 -13.88 -1.56
CA ARG A 640 29.99 -13.82 -2.74
C ARG A 640 30.09 -12.46 -3.43
N SER A 641 30.10 -12.48 -4.75
CA SER A 641 29.85 -11.28 -5.56
C SER A 641 28.37 -10.93 -5.50
N ILE A 642 28.08 -9.63 -5.40
CA ILE A 642 26.73 -9.09 -5.47
C ILE A 642 26.48 -8.71 -6.94
N GLU A 643 25.61 -9.45 -7.59
CA GLU A 643 25.18 -9.16 -8.94
C GLU A 643 23.90 -8.31 -8.87
N ALA A 644 23.74 -7.39 -9.81
CA ALA A 644 22.49 -6.67 -9.95
C ALA A 644 21.33 -7.64 -10.17
N ALA A 645 20.16 -7.33 -9.64
CA ALA A 645 18.97 -8.14 -9.87
C ALA A 645 18.71 -8.27 -11.37
N THR A 646 18.49 -9.48 -11.86
CA THR A 646 18.15 -9.73 -13.26
C THR A 646 16.75 -9.25 -13.62
N VAL A 647 15.89 -9.12 -12.63
CA VAL A 647 14.55 -8.56 -12.69
C VAL A 647 14.46 -7.48 -11.61
N GLU A 648 14.22 -6.25 -12.02
CA GLU A 648 13.99 -5.17 -11.06
C GLU A 648 12.75 -5.46 -10.20
N PRO A 649 12.77 -5.14 -8.91
CA PRO A 649 11.59 -5.29 -8.07
C PRO A 649 10.48 -4.35 -8.55
N ALA A 650 9.24 -4.78 -8.44
CA ALA A 650 8.12 -3.90 -8.67
C ALA A 650 8.19 -2.70 -7.70
N ALA A 651 7.70 -1.54 -8.15
CA ALA A 651 7.71 -0.35 -7.31
C ALA A 651 6.99 -0.58 -5.98
N ALA A 652 7.47 0.06 -4.93
CA ALA A 652 6.77 0.05 -3.66
C ALA A 652 5.44 0.79 -3.75
N VAL A 653 4.44 0.27 -3.06
CA VAL A 653 3.14 0.91 -2.95
C VAL A 653 2.95 1.39 -1.51
N VAL A 654 2.65 2.68 -1.35
CA VAL A 654 2.37 3.28 -0.04
C VAL A 654 0.96 3.85 -0.08
N ILE A 655 0.09 3.40 0.81
CA ILE A 655 -1.32 3.82 0.92
C ILE A 655 -1.53 4.48 2.28
N GLY A 656 -2.32 5.53 2.32
CA GLY A 656 -2.60 6.32 3.52
C GLY A 656 -1.83 7.62 3.55
N LYS A 657 -2.20 8.52 4.44
CA LYS A 657 -1.70 9.89 4.47
C LYS A 657 -0.91 10.09 5.76
N SER A 658 0.31 10.56 5.64
CA SER A 658 1.14 11.00 6.76
C SER A 658 2.09 12.10 6.29
N ASP A 659 2.55 12.93 7.23
CA ASP A 659 3.40 14.08 6.95
C ASP A 659 4.60 13.73 6.06
N GLY A 660 4.71 14.40 4.92
CA GLY A 660 5.83 14.29 3.99
C GLY A 660 5.67 13.29 2.83
N PHE A 661 4.73 12.33 2.88
CA PHE A 661 4.52 11.32 1.84
C PHE A 661 3.32 11.59 0.92
N THR A 662 2.51 12.59 1.21
CA THR A 662 1.27 12.91 0.48
C THR A 662 1.50 13.16 -1.02
N GLN A 663 2.66 13.68 -1.40
CA GLN A 663 2.96 13.97 -2.82
C GLN A 663 3.24 12.72 -3.65
N VAL A 664 3.83 11.69 -3.07
CA VAL A 664 4.14 10.43 -3.79
C VAL A 664 2.89 9.56 -3.94
N LEU A 665 2.02 9.58 -2.95
CA LEU A 665 0.77 8.80 -2.93
C LEU A 665 -0.31 9.34 -3.87
N GLU A 666 -0.53 10.65 -3.84
CA GLU A 666 -1.45 11.27 -4.79
C GLU A 666 -0.98 11.06 -6.22
N GLN A 667 0.32 10.99 -6.45
CA GLN A 667 0.88 10.64 -7.77
C GLN A 667 0.73 9.16 -8.09
N THR A 668 0.87 8.22 -7.15
CA THR A 668 0.81 6.78 -7.43
C THR A 668 -0.63 6.26 -7.51
N VAL A 669 -1.50 6.65 -6.60
CA VAL A 669 -2.94 6.27 -6.64
C VAL A 669 -3.68 7.02 -7.75
N LEU A 670 -3.39 8.30 -7.96
CA LEU A 670 -3.85 9.03 -9.15
C LEU A 670 -3.24 8.48 -10.43
N PHE A 671 -2.03 7.95 -10.39
CA PHE A 671 -1.37 7.32 -11.54
C PHE A 671 -2.14 6.09 -12.01
N GLU A 672 -2.65 5.23 -11.15
CA GLU A 672 -3.37 4.03 -11.56
C GLU A 672 -4.88 4.25 -11.79
N GLN A 673 -5.53 5.06 -10.99
CA GLN A 673 -6.89 5.52 -11.33
C GLN A 673 -6.91 6.33 -12.62
N ASN A 674 -5.82 7.04 -12.92
CA ASN A 674 -5.60 7.79 -14.15
C ASN A 674 -4.78 7.03 -15.20
N ALA A 675 -4.30 5.81 -14.97
CA ALA A 675 -3.61 5.03 -16.00
C ALA A 675 -4.48 4.81 -17.24
N GLN A 676 -5.81 4.73 -17.06
CA GLN A 676 -6.77 4.76 -18.17
C GLN A 676 -6.98 6.16 -18.75
N LEU A 677 -6.50 7.22 -18.11
CA LEU A 677 -6.82 8.62 -18.43
C LEU A 677 -5.61 9.46 -18.83
N LYS A 678 -4.41 8.97 -18.57
CA LYS A 678 -3.13 9.62 -18.92
C LYS A 678 -2.82 9.75 -20.41
N PRO A 679 -3.40 9.00 -21.37
CA PRO A 679 -3.11 9.16 -22.77
C PRO A 679 -3.23 10.59 -23.29
N HIS A 680 -3.97 11.42 -22.56
CA HIS A 680 -4.26 12.79 -22.98
C HIS A 680 -3.26 13.84 -22.50
N ASN A 681 -2.38 13.46 -21.56
CA ASN A 681 -1.38 14.36 -20.98
C ASN A 681 0.03 14.13 -21.54
N TYR A 682 0.21 13.17 -22.43
CA TYR A 682 1.50 12.91 -23.06
C TYR A 682 1.68 13.74 -24.31
N ALA A 683 2.81 14.40 -24.39
CA ALA A 683 3.16 15.23 -25.55
C ALA A 683 3.36 14.42 -26.83
N THR A 684 3.76 13.14 -26.69
CA THR A 684 4.00 12.23 -27.81
C THR A 684 3.55 10.81 -27.48
N VAL A 685 3.27 10.03 -28.53
CA VAL A 685 3.02 8.60 -28.43
C VAL A 685 4.19 7.88 -27.74
N GLU A 686 5.42 8.27 -28.05
CA GLU A 686 6.63 7.70 -27.48
C GLU A 686 6.74 7.91 -25.96
N ALA A 687 6.34 9.10 -25.48
CA ALA A 687 6.31 9.38 -24.05
C ALA A 687 5.29 8.48 -23.32
N PHE A 688 4.12 8.32 -23.90
CA PHE A 688 3.09 7.42 -23.38
C PHE A 688 3.55 5.94 -23.41
N GLU A 689 4.14 5.51 -24.53
CA GLU A 689 4.67 4.15 -24.66
C GLU A 689 5.81 3.87 -23.69
N LYS A 690 6.68 4.87 -23.44
CA LYS A 690 7.76 4.75 -22.45
C LYS A 690 7.17 4.54 -21.04
N ASP A 691 6.13 5.30 -20.71
CA ASP A 691 5.50 5.21 -19.40
C ASP A 691 4.71 3.90 -19.21
N ILE A 692 4.00 3.44 -20.25
CA ILE A 692 3.38 2.11 -20.26
C ILE A 692 4.45 1.02 -20.07
N ARG A 693 5.55 1.07 -20.81
CA ARG A 693 6.61 0.08 -20.64
C ARG A 693 7.17 0.08 -19.23
N ALA A 694 7.42 1.24 -18.67
CA ALA A 694 7.90 1.38 -17.30
C ALA A 694 6.87 0.86 -16.27
N SER A 695 5.61 1.25 -16.42
CA SER A 695 4.53 0.89 -15.48
C SER A 695 4.23 -0.61 -15.45
N TYR A 696 4.45 -1.31 -16.55
CA TYR A 696 4.17 -2.73 -16.66
C TYR A 696 5.44 -3.60 -16.76
N GLY A 697 6.62 -3.03 -16.52
CA GLY A 697 7.90 -3.75 -16.55
C GLY A 697 8.20 -4.41 -17.90
N LYS A 698 7.84 -3.76 -19.03
CA LYS A 698 8.00 -4.31 -20.36
C LYS A 698 9.06 -3.56 -21.15
N SER A 699 9.90 -4.31 -21.85
CA SER A 699 10.92 -3.74 -22.75
C SER A 699 10.34 -3.32 -24.10
N GLU A 700 9.21 -3.90 -24.52
CA GLU A 700 8.62 -3.65 -25.83
C GLU A 700 7.08 -3.58 -25.78
N ILE A 701 6.50 -2.89 -26.76
CA ILE A 701 5.08 -2.92 -27.10
C ILE A 701 4.98 -3.55 -28.49
N LYS A 702 4.16 -4.58 -28.61
CA LYS A 702 4.02 -5.34 -29.86
C LYS A 702 2.88 -4.80 -30.71
N GLY A 703 3.09 -4.72 -32.03
CA GLY A 703 1.99 -4.51 -32.96
C GLY A 703 1.07 -5.73 -32.98
N TRP A 704 -0.26 -5.49 -32.93
CA TRP A 704 -1.20 -6.62 -33.07
C TRP A 704 -1.39 -6.97 -34.55
N SER A 705 -1.22 -8.25 -34.87
CA SER A 705 -1.55 -8.80 -36.19
C SER A 705 -2.24 -10.14 -36.03
N SER A 706 -3.43 -10.29 -36.61
CA SER A 706 -4.16 -11.57 -36.58
C SER A 706 -3.48 -12.69 -37.39
N LYS A 707 -2.40 -12.35 -38.11
CA LYS A 707 -1.66 -13.30 -38.98
C LYS A 707 -0.36 -13.81 -38.34
N ASP A 708 0.02 -13.27 -37.21
CA ASP A 708 1.31 -13.53 -36.57
C ASP A 708 1.19 -14.62 -35.53
N LYS A 709 1.98 -15.69 -35.71
CA LYS A 709 1.97 -16.85 -34.79
C LYS A 709 2.49 -16.52 -33.40
N ASP A 710 3.23 -15.42 -33.27
CA ASP A 710 3.84 -14.97 -32.03
C ASP A 710 2.95 -13.94 -31.29
N ASN A 711 1.81 -13.57 -31.86
CA ASN A 711 0.79 -12.81 -31.17
C ASN A 711 0.09 -13.71 -30.11
N GLY A 712 -0.24 -13.14 -28.98
CA GLY A 712 -1.00 -13.84 -27.94
C GLY A 712 -0.13 -14.40 -26.83
N VAL A 713 0.95 -13.72 -26.49
CA VAL A 713 1.73 -14.01 -25.29
C VAL A 713 1.09 -13.29 -24.10
N PRO A 714 0.51 -14.01 -23.13
CA PRO A 714 -0.06 -13.38 -21.93
C PRO A 714 0.98 -12.50 -21.21
N GLY A 715 0.53 -11.37 -20.71
CA GLY A 715 1.39 -10.37 -20.08
C GLY A 715 2.12 -9.45 -21.06
N SER A 716 2.05 -9.69 -22.39
CA SER A 716 2.59 -8.73 -23.38
C SER A 716 1.61 -7.62 -23.66
N ILE A 717 2.17 -6.43 -23.94
CA ILE A 717 1.39 -5.25 -24.33
C ILE A 717 1.30 -5.18 -25.84
N TYR A 718 0.12 -4.93 -26.33
CA TYR A 718 -0.19 -4.81 -27.75
C TYR A 718 -0.80 -3.45 -28.08
N VAL A 719 -0.48 -2.93 -29.25
CA VAL A 719 -1.03 -1.69 -29.80
C VAL A 719 -1.81 -1.98 -31.08
N SER A 720 -2.93 -1.30 -31.27
CA SER A 720 -3.68 -1.33 -32.52
C SER A 720 -2.97 -0.49 -33.57
N GLU A 721 -2.56 -1.11 -34.67
CA GLU A 721 -2.03 -0.44 -35.84
C GLU A 721 -3.16 -0.13 -36.84
N ASN A 722 -4.12 0.69 -36.46
CA ASN A 722 -5.06 1.19 -37.45
C ASN A 722 -4.42 2.42 -38.13
N GLN A 723 -3.85 2.21 -39.30
CA GLN A 723 -3.15 3.24 -40.09
C GLN A 723 -4.05 4.41 -40.49
N SER A 724 -5.35 4.30 -40.34
CA SER A 724 -6.32 5.35 -40.65
C SER A 724 -6.79 6.17 -39.43
N SER A 725 -6.40 5.78 -38.22
CA SER A 725 -6.72 6.50 -36.99
C SER A 725 -5.47 7.14 -36.38
N PRO A 726 -5.48 8.42 -36.04
CA PRO A 726 -4.37 9.05 -35.34
C PRO A 726 -4.24 8.56 -33.89
N THR A 727 -5.21 7.81 -33.40
CA THR A 727 -5.24 7.30 -32.02
C THR A 727 -4.81 5.84 -32.01
N ARG A 728 -3.79 5.54 -31.23
CA ARG A 728 -3.33 4.19 -30.96
C ARG A 728 -3.93 3.72 -29.63
N GLU A 729 -4.47 2.52 -29.60
CA GLU A 729 -5.03 1.90 -28.41
C GLU A 729 -4.13 0.79 -27.91
N TYR A 730 -3.92 0.73 -26.60
CA TYR A 730 -2.99 -0.19 -25.96
C TYR A 730 -3.71 -1.13 -25.02
N PHE A 731 -3.39 -2.41 -25.13
CA PHE A 731 -3.96 -3.46 -24.33
C PHE A 731 -2.88 -4.43 -23.86
N ILE A 732 -3.05 -4.94 -22.63
CA ILE A 732 -2.28 -6.08 -22.13
C ILE A 732 -3.10 -7.36 -22.31
N LEU A 733 -2.49 -8.38 -22.88
CA LEU A 733 -3.14 -9.69 -23.01
C LEU A 733 -3.07 -10.42 -21.68
N LYS A 734 -4.22 -10.82 -21.13
CA LYS A 734 -4.32 -11.52 -19.84
C LYS A 734 -4.26 -13.03 -20.03
N GLU A 735 -4.97 -13.56 -21.02
CA GLU A 735 -5.04 -14.98 -21.30
C GLU A 735 -4.67 -15.27 -22.76
N LYS A 736 -4.15 -16.46 -23.01
CA LYS A 736 -3.74 -16.88 -24.34
C LYS A 736 -4.95 -17.01 -25.26
N ASN A 737 -5.35 -15.91 -25.85
CA ASN A 737 -6.41 -15.84 -26.86
C ASN A 737 -6.05 -14.79 -27.91
N TYR A 738 -6.11 -15.12 -29.20
CA TYR A 738 -5.64 -14.26 -30.30
C TYR A 738 -6.64 -14.11 -31.43
N TRP A 739 -7.92 -14.38 -31.15
CA TRP A 739 -8.96 -14.34 -32.19
C TRP A 739 -9.35 -12.93 -32.59
N TYR A 740 -9.19 -11.96 -31.69
CA TYR A 740 -9.57 -10.58 -31.93
C TYR A 740 -8.70 -9.60 -31.12
N PHE A 741 -8.66 -8.38 -31.61
CA PHE A 741 -8.13 -7.23 -30.88
C PHE A 741 -9.31 -6.34 -30.44
N PRO A 742 -9.35 -5.87 -29.17
CA PRO A 742 -10.46 -5.06 -28.69
C PRO A 742 -10.62 -3.76 -29.46
N SER A 743 -11.85 -3.36 -29.73
CA SER A 743 -12.18 -2.11 -30.42
C SER A 743 -13.00 -1.14 -29.57
N ASN A 744 -13.21 -1.46 -28.30
CA ASN A 744 -14.18 -0.77 -27.45
C ASN A 744 -13.60 -0.03 -26.25
N GLN A 745 -12.31 0.18 -26.16
CA GLN A 745 -11.64 0.88 -25.04
C GLN A 745 -12.05 0.36 -23.64
N GLN A 746 -12.37 -0.90 -23.53
CA GLN A 746 -12.76 -1.57 -22.29
C GLN A 746 -11.93 -2.84 -22.05
N SER A 747 -11.69 -3.13 -20.79
CA SER A 747 -11.10 -4.41 -20.41
C SER A 747 -12.10 -5.55 -20.55
N SER A 748 -11.61 -6.73 -20.91
CA SER A 748 -12.39 -8.00 -20.96
C SER A 748 -11.66 -9.07 -20.13
N SER A 749 -12.20 -10.29 -20.15
CA SER A 749 -11.53 -11.45 -19.54
C SER A 749 -10.14 -11.68 -20.15
N GLU A 750 -9.99 -11.51 -21.46
CA GLU A 750 -8.74 -11.79 -22.16
C GLU A 750 -7.82 -10.58 -22.29
N TRP A 751 -8.36 -9.36 -22.21
CA TRP A 751 -7.64 -8.14 -22.45
C TRP A 751 -7.80 -7.12 -21.34
N GLY A 752 -6.70 -6.50 -20.90
CA GLY A 752 -6.70 -5.32 -20.05
C GLY A 752 -6.49 -4.07 -20.90
N TYR A 753 -7.43 -3.14 -20.90
CA TYR A 753 -7.27 -1.85 -21.57
C TYR A 753 -6.32 -0.96 -20.78
N LEU A 754 -5.25 -0.48 -21.42
CA LEU A 754 -4.21 0.35 -20.81
C LEU A 754 -4.36 1.83 -21.13
N GLY A 755 -5.12 2.15 -22.14
CA GLY A 755 -5.32 3.52 -22.57
C GLY A 755 -5.08 3.72 -24.08
N SER A 756 -5.17 4.96 -24.52
CA SER A 756 -4.92 5.35 -25.90
C SER A 756 -4.00 6.57 -25.98
N ALA A 757 -3.18 6.63 -27.01
CA ALA A 757 -2.38 7.82 -27.33
C ALA A 757 -2.67 8.28 -28.75
N THR A 758 -2.73 9.57 -28.93
CA THR A 758 -2.95 10.17 -30.26
C THR A 758 -1.64 10.71 -30.79
N GLN A 759 -1.37 10.49 -32.06
CA GLN A 759 -0.13 10.91 -32.71
C GLN A 759 -0.02 12.45 -32.86
N TYR A 760 -1.12 13.15 -32.56
CA TYR A 760 -1.12 14.61 -32.60
C TYR A 760 -0.87 15.14 -31.19
N VAL A 761 0.17 15.93 -31.07
CA VAL A 761 0.40 16.76 -29.90
C VAL A 761 -0.74 17.75 -29.80
N HIS A 762 -1.43 17.72 -28.71
CA HIS A 762 -2.58 18.56 -28.49
C HIS A 762 -2.15 19.99 -28.14
N ASN A 763 -2.66 20.94 -28.91
CA ASN A 763 -2.81 22.32 -28.46
C ASN A 763 -3.76 22.42 -27.25
N ASP A 764 -4.19 21.29 -26.73
CA ASP A 764 -5.21 21.18 -25.68
C ASP A 764 -4.59 21.08 -24.29
N VAL A 765 -3.28 20.96 -24.22
CA VAL A 765 -2.58 20.88 -22.96
C VAL A 765 -2.43 22.27 -22.43
N SER A 766 -3.33 22.60 -21.56
CA SER A 766 -3.34 23.77 -20.71
C SER A 766 -3.01 25.09 -21.41
N PRO A 767 -3.92 25.99 -21.43
CA PRO A 767 -3.62 27.36 -21.78
C PRO A 767 -2.62 27.88 -20.75
N LEU A 768 -1.35 27.87 -21.12
CA LEU A 768 -0.38 28.60 -20.35
C LEU A 768 -0.70 30.06 -20.50
N PHE A 769 -1.24 30.58 -19.48
CA PHE A 769 -1.58 31.97 -19.43
C PHE A 769 -0.27 32.76 -19.29
N ALA A 770 0.18 33.32 -20.38
CA ALA A 770 1.31 34.21 -20.35
C ALA A 770 1.08 35.27 -19.26
N HIS A 771 2.11 35.62 -18.53
CA HIS A 771 2.06 36.67 -17.48
C HIS A 771 1.43 37.98 -18.01
N ALA A 772 1.62 38.30 -19.29
CA ALA A 772 1.01 39.43 -19.96
C ALA A 772 -0.53 39.39 -20.04
N ASN A 773 -1.15 38.23 -19.84
CA ASN A 773 -2.59 38.01 -19.94
C ASN A 773 -3.29 37.88 -18.57
N LYS A 774 -2.57 38.03 -17.45
CA LYS A 774 -3.12 37.83 -16.11
C LYS A 774 -4.35 38.69 -15.75
N ASN A 775 -4.56 39.81 -16.45
CA ASN A 775 -5.70 40.70 -16.25
C ASN A 775 -6.97 40.27 -16.99
N LEU A 776 -6.88 39.28 -17.89
CA LEU A 776 -8.04 38.75 -18.60
C LEU A 776 -8.77 37.74 -17.71
N SER A 777 -10.09 37.62 -17.88
CA SER A 777 -10.84 36.54 -17.24
C SER A 777 -10.37 35.17 -17.77
N VAL A 778 -10.63 34.07 -17.00
CA VAL A 778 -10.35 32.71 -17.49
C VAL A 778 -11.08 32.46 -18.81
N GLU A 779 -12.32 32.88 -18.95
CA GLU A 779 -13.10 32.72 -20.19
C GLU A 779 -12.45 33.44 -21.38
N ASP A 780 -12.03 34.70 -21.20
CA ASP A 780 -11.39 35.48 -22.28
C ASP A 780 -10.02 34.87 -22.69
N LEU A 781 -9.29 34.33 -21.70
CA LEU A 781 -8.06 33.61 -21.96
C LEU A 781 -8.29 32.34 -22.78
N LEU A 782 -9.33 31.56 -22.40
CA LEU A 782 -9.69 30.34 -23.12
C LEU A 782 -10.17 30.65 -24.56
N LYS A 783 -11.00 31.69 -24.72
CA LYS A 783 -11.41 32.16 -26.06
C LYS A 783 -10.21 32.53 -26.90
N LYS A 784 -9.31 33.31 -26.35
CA LYS A 784 -8.07 33.75 -27.06
C LYS A 784 -7.17 32.56 -27.39
N TYR A 785 -6.94 31.67 -26.44
CA TYR A 785 -6.03 30.52 -26.61
C TYR A 785 -6.55 29.55 -27.68
N PHE A 786 -7.82 29.21 -27.63
CA PHE A 786 -8.44 28.29 -28.59
C PHE A 786 -8.97 28.97 -29.87
N SER A 787 -8.76 30.28 -30.03
CA SER A 787 -9.28 31.05 -31.15
C SER A 787 -10.77 30.89 -31.35
N ARG A 788 -11.52 31.14 -30.28
CA ARG A 788 -12.99 31.06 -30.23
C ARG A 788 -13.57 32.39 -29.77
N ASP A 789 -14.76 32.71 -30.31
CA ASP A 789 -15.48 33.93 -29.93
C ASP A 789 -16.40 33.71 -28.75
N GLU A 790 -16.79 32.48 -28.48
CA GLU A 790 -17.83 32.11 -27.48
C GLU A 790 -17.48 30.84 -26.72
N ILE A 791 -17.88 30.79 -25.46
CA ILE A 791 -17.93 29.60 -24.62
C ILE A 791 -19.40 29.26 -24.38
N PHE A 792 -19.83 28.08 -24.75
CA PHE A 792 -21.21 27.67 -24.62
C PHE A 792 -21.50 27.07 -23.25
N ASN A 793 -22.60 27.50 -22.64
CA ASN A 793 -23.05 26.84 -21.43
C ASN A 793 -23.80 25.56 -21.77
N TRP A 794 -23.41 24.42 -21.21
CA TRP A 794 -23.98 23.12 -21.50
C TRP A 794 -25.47 23.03 -21.14
N SER A 795 -25.92 23.71 -20.11
CA SER A 795 -27.33 23.75 -19.72
C SER A 795 -28.22 24.40 -20.78
N GLN A 796 -27.67 25.28 -21.58
CA GLN A 796 -28.37 26.07 -22.57
C GLN A 796 -28.25 25.54 -24.00
N ARG A 797 -27.13 24.87 -24.30
CA ARG A 797 -26.84 24.35 -25.64
C ARG A 797 -26.26 22.95 -25.56
N ARG A 798 -27.01 21.95 -26.03
CA ARG A 798 -26.66 20.51 -25.98
C ARG A 798 -26.29 19.89 -27.32
N ALA A 799 -26.30 20.64 -28.41
CA ALA A 799 -25.96 20.13 -29.72
C ALA A 799 -25.00 21.09 -30.42
N THR A 800 -23.93 20.57 -30.98
CA THR A 800 -22.99 21.35 -31.75
C THR A 800 -22.89 20.85 -33.17
N THR A 801 -22.70 21.80 -34.08
CA THR A 801 -22.50 21.54 -35.52
C THR A 801 -21.03 21.61 -35.90
N GLN A 802 -20.15 22.13 -35.01
CA GLN A 802 -18.73 22.36 -35.25
C GLN A 802 -17.87 21.62 -34.26
N ASP A 803 -16.73 21.12 -34.67
CA ASP A 803 -15.71 20.53 -33.81
C ASP A 803 -14.94 21.62 -33.05
N ARG A 804 -14.40 21.26 -31.87
CA ARG A 804 -13.54 22.13 -31.06
C ARG A 804 -14.23 23.37 -30.45
N GLU A 805 -15.51 23.32 -30.22
CA GLU A 805 -16.22 24.35 -29.43
C GLU A 805 -15.92 24.13 -27.93
N ILE A 806 -15.82 25.27 -27.20
CA ILE A 806 -15.60 25.23 -25.75
C ILE A 806 -16.95 25.28 -25.03
N PHE A 807 -17.11 24.45 -24.04
CA PHE A 807 -18.28 24.38 -23.17
C PHE A 807 -17.89 24.64 -21.73
N SER A 808 -18.76 25.34 -21.01
CA SER A 808 -18.71 25.44 -19.56
C SER A 808 -19.90 24.72 -18.92
N ALA A 809 -19.68 24.14 -17.77
CA ALA A 809 -20.74 23.58 -16.91
C ALA A 809 -20.36 23.74 -15.43
N VAL A 810 -21.36 23.93 -14.59
CA VAL A 810 -21.13 23.89 -13.15
C VAL A 810 -21.09 22.41 -12.72
N ASN A 811 -20.00 22.01 -12.12
CA ASN A 811 -19.87 20.67 -11.55
C ASN A 811 -20.85 20.54 -10.38
N PRO A 812 -21.76 19.56 -10.38
CA PRO A 812 -22.77 19.43 -9.33
C PRO A 812 -22.18 19.01 -7.97
N HIS A 813 -20.94 18.49 -7.93
CA HIS A 813 -20.28 18.03 -6.72
C HIS A 813 -19.41 19.11 -6.09
N THR A 814 -18.71 19.93 -6.89
CA THR A 814 -17.80 20.98 -6.38
C THR A 814 -18.40 22.37 -6.44
N ASN A 815 -19.52 22.54 -7.13
CA ASN A 815 -20.15 23.84 -7.44
C ASN A 815 -19.21 24.82 -8.15
N GLU A 816 -18.20 24.31 -8.84
CA GLU A 816 -17.21 25.08 -9.59
C GLU A 816 -17.54 25.04 -11.09
N THR A 817 -17.29 26.16 -11.79
CA THR A 817 -17.38 26.20 -13.25
C THR A 817 -16.21 25.40 -13.84
N GLU A 818 -16.52 24.45 -14.69
CA GLU A 818 -15.56 23.63 -15.41
C GLU A 818 -15.66 23.86 -16.90
N PHE A 819 -14.50 23.74 -17.57
CA PHE A 819 -14.39 24.01 -19.01
C PHE A 819 -13.95 22.75 -19.75
N PHE A 820 -14.59 22.53 -20.90
CA PHE A 820 -14.36 21.37 -21.77
C PHE A 820 -14.25 21.81 -23.21
N LEU A 821 -13.31 21.23 -23.95
CA LEU A 821 -13.22 21.35 -25.40
C LEU A 821 -13.86 20.13 -26.05
N GLN A 822 -14.75 20.38 -26.99
CA GLN A 822 -15.34 19.31 -27.80
C GLN A 822 -14.30 18.76 -28.79
N ARG A 823 -14.09 17.47 -28.82
CA ARG A 823 -13.11 16.78 -29.68
C ARG A 823 -13.74 16.24 -30.95
N GLN A 824 -14.96 15.77 -30.86
CA GLN A 824 -15.71 15.20 -31.96
C GLN A 824 -17.16 15.66 -31.91
N LYS A 825 -17.82 15.61 -33.05
CA LYS A 825 -19.23 15.93 -33.19
C LYS A 825 -20.04 14.96 -32.29
N ALA A 826 -20.52 15.41 -31.15
CA ALA A 826 -21.30 14.64 -30.24
C ALA A 826 -22.78 14.82 -30.53
N SER A 827 -23.52 13.71 -30.69
CA SER A 827 -24.96 13.76 -30.63
C SER A 827 -25.39 13.95 -29.18
N GLY A 828 -25.64 15.16 -28.83
CA GLY A 828 -26.22 15.80 -27.65
C GLY A 828 -26.57 15.14 -26.32
N HIS A 829 -26.15 13.91 -26.02
CA HIS A 829 -26.67 13.18 -24.89
C HIS A 829 -25.72 12.93 -23.70
N TYR A 830 -24.45 13.25 -23.83
CA TYR A 830 -23.48 12.99 -22.75
C TYR A 830 -22.50 14.14 -22.56
N PHE A 831 -22.43 14.63 -21.34
CA PHE A 831 -21.45 15.64 -20.94
C PHE A 831 -20.68 15.13 -19.68
N PRO A 832 -19.36 15.21 -19.66
CA PRO A 832 -18.59 14.73 -18.49
C PRO A 832 -18.91 15.57 -17.26
N THR A 833 -19.15 14.90 -16.14
CA THR A 833 -19.36 15.56 -14.83
C THR A 833 -18.26 15.17 -13.83
N ASN A 834 -17.21 14.46 -14.28
CA ASN A 834 -16.23 13.82 -13.45
C ASN A 834 -14.80 14.36 -13.61
N GLN A 835 -14.65 15.58 -14.11
CA GLN A 835 -13.34 16.22 -14.33
C GLN A 835 -12.38 15.42 -15.21
N LYS A 836 -12.93 14.63 -16.14
CA LYS A 836 -12.16 13.69 -16.96
C LYS A 836 -12.41 13.94 -18.44
N SER A 837 -11.34 13.82 -19.23
CA SER A 837 -11.43 13.79 -20.68
C SER A 837 -11.96 12.43 -21.16
N ASN A 838 -12.65 12.42 -22.30
CA ASN A 838 -13.10 11.19 -22.96
C ASN A 838 -12.99 11.34 -24.50
N VAL A 839 -13.53 10.42 -25.26
CA VAL A 839 -13.48 10.43 -26.74
C VAL A 839 -14.10 11.70 -27.33
N TYR A 840 -15.15 12.23 -26.73
CA TYR A 840 -15.88 13.40 -27.23
C TYR A 840 -15.44 14.71 -26.60
N TRP A 841 -14.90 14.67 -25.40
CA TRP A 841 -14.62 15.83 -24.58
C TRP A 841 -13.22 15.83 -24.02
N TYR A 842 -12.55 16.98 -24.10
CA TYR A 842 -11.32 17.23 -23.40
C TYR A 842 -11.60 18.14 -22.20
N TYR A 843 -11.23 17.69 -20.99
CA TYR A 843 -11.34 18.49 -19.79
C TYR A 843 -10.20 19.51 -19.75
N ILE A 844 -10.51 20.78 -19.79
CA ILE A 844 -9.52 21.87 -19.78
C ILE A 844 -9.14 22.19 -18.32
N GLY A 845 -10.11 22.28 -17.42
CA GLY A 845 -9.87 22.55 -15.99
C GLY A 845 -11.04 23.26 -15.33
N GLY A 846 -11.01 23.31 -14.00
CA GLY A 846 -11.90 24.13 -13.19
C GLY A 846 -11.42 25.58 -13.15
N GLU A 847 -12.36 26.51 -12.99
CA GLU A 847 -12.10 27.95 -13.01
C GLU A 847 -11.04 28.39 -11.99
N LYS A 848 -11.10 27.85 -10.78
CA LYS A 848 -10.13 28.17 -9.71
C LYS A 848 -8.71 27.74 -10.07
N ASN A 849 -8.55 26.54 -10.62
CA ASN A 849 -7.24 26.02 -11.01
C ASN A 849 -6.66 26.82 -12.18
N LEU A 850 -7.49 27.15 -13.16
CA LEU A 850 -7.11 27.97 -14.30
C LEU A 850 -6.76 29.41 -13.88
N GLU A 851 -7.48 29.96 -12.91
CA GLU A 851 -7.18 31.27 -12.33
C GLU A 851 -5.83 31.25 -11.59
N ALA A 852 -5.55 30.20 -10.81
CA ALA A 852 -4.27 30.04 -10.12
C ALA A 852 -3.08 30.00 -11.07
N MET A 853 -3.23 29.37 -12.23
CA MET A 853 -2.17 29.31 -13.25
C MET A 853 -1.74 30.68 -13.79
N LYS A 854 -2.61 31.67 -13.76
CA LYS A 854 -2.31 33.05 -14.17
C LYS A 854 -1.27 33.73 -13.28
N HIS A 855 -1.09 33.25 -12.07
CA HIS A 855 -0.25 33.83 -11.03
C HIS A 855 1.06 33.09 -10.78
N LEU A 856 1.34 32.02 -11.53
CA LEU A 856 2.61 31.28 -11.43
C LEU A 856 3.80 32.17 -11.75
N SER A 857 4.89 32.01 -11.02
CA SER A 857 6.18 32.58 -11.39
C SER A 857 6.74 31.87 -12.63
N GLN A 858 7.72 32.49 -13.31
CA GLN A 858 8.34 31.87 -14.48
C GLN A 858 8.91 30.46 -14.15
N ASN A 859 9.55 30.31 -13.00
CA ASN A 859 10.13 29.03 -12.60
C ASN A 859 9.04 27.96 -12.33
N GLU A 860 7.97 28.32 -11.67
CA GLU A 860 6.84 27.41 -11.41
C GLU A 860 6.18 27.00 -12.73
N MET A 861 5.99 27.93 -13.66
CA MET A 861 5.47 27.64 -14.98
C MET A 861 6.41 26.72 -15.79
N GLU A 862 7.72 26.96 -15.73
CA GLU A 862 8.71 26.11 -16.39
C GLU A 862 8.71 24.68 -15.80
N GLN A 863 8.63 24.54 -14.49
CA GLN A 863 8.52 23.24 -13.83
C GLN A 863 7.22 22.52 -14.21
N GLN A 864 6.12 23.26 -14.28
CA GLN A 864 4.83 22.71 -14.72
C GLN A 864 4.92 22.20 -16.17
N LEU A 865 5.51 22.97 -17.09
CA LEU A 865 5.74 22.54 -18.46
C LEU A 865 6.59 21.28 -18.55
N LEU A 866 7.71 21.26 -17.84
CA LEU A 866 8.60 20.11 -17.80
C LEU A 866 7.86 18.88 -17.28
N SER A 867 7.09 19.04 -16.22
CA SER A 867 6.28 17.96 -15.63
C SER A 867 5.21 17.45 -16.61
N TRP A 868 4.46 18.33 -17.27
CA TRP A 868 3.40 17.92 -18.22
C TRP A 868 3.93 17.13 -19.40
N TYR A 869 5.12 17.49 -19.88
CA TYR A 869 5.74 16.85 -21.04
C TYR A 869 6.74 15.75 -20.66
N GLY A 870 6.84 15.38 -19.38
CA GLY A 870 7.75 14.34 -18.89
C GLY A 870 9.22 14.63 -19.19
N LYS A 871 9.60 15.91 -19.11
CA LYS A 871 10.96 16.39 -19.41
C LYS A 871 11.61 16.91 -18.13
N THR A 872 12.93 16.83 -18.11
CA THR A 872 13.75 17.31 -16.97
C THR A 872 14.36 18.69 -17.23
N GLU A 873 14.45 19.10 -18.48
CA GLU A 873 15.07 20.37 -18.86
C GLU A 873 14.52 20.92 -20.19
N PHE A 874 14.64 22.21 -20.39
CA PHE A 874 14.52 22.82 -21.70
C PHE A 874 15.85 22.70 -22.43
N LYS A 875 15.83 22.16 -23.65
CA LYS A 875 17.03 22.03 -24.48
C LYS A 875 17.42 23.37 -25.12
N PRO A 876 18.72 23.63 -25.27
CA PRO A 876 19.17 24.72 -26.13
C PRO A 876 18.88 24.38 -27.60
N TRP A 877 18.28 25.30 -28.34
CA TRP A 877 18.09 25.11 -29.77
C TRP A 877 19.40 25.35 -30.53
N HIS A 878 19.70 24.48 -31.47
CA HIS A 878 20.89 24.57 -32.34
C HIS A 878 20.46 24.56 -33.79
N SER A 879 21.01 25.49 -34.57
CA SER A 879 20.79 25.58 -36.03
C SER A 879 21.38 24.42 -36.84
N ASN A 880 22.25 23.57 -36.21
CA ASN A 880 22.82 22.39 -36.83
C ASN A 880 22.13 21.13 -36.26
N ALA A 881 21.52 20.44 -37.12
CA ALA A 881 20.40 19.53 -36.99
C ALA A 881 20.58 18.24 -36.20
N THR A 882 21.75 17.85 -35.76
CA THR A 882 21.95 16.49 -35.19
C THR A 882 21.56 16.32 -33.74
N ASN A 883 21.30 17.42 -33.01
CA ASN A 883 21.08 17.38 -31.56
C ASN A 883 19.64 17.73 -31.10
N ASN A 884 18.76 18.06 -32.06
CA ASN A 884 17.38 18.39 -31.72
C ASN A 884 16.49 17.13 -31.83
N THR A 885 15.80 16.80 -30.80
CA THR A 885 14.95 15.58 -30.73
C THR A 885 13.48 15.98 -30.74
N VAL A 886 12.69 15.29 -31.54
CA VAL A 886 11.22 15.45 -31.52
C VAL A 886 10.69 15.20 -30.15
N GLY A 887 9.77 16.03 -29.69
CA GLY A 887 9.18 15.99 -28.35
C GLY A 887 10.00 16.73 -27.28
N ASP A 888 11.22 17.21 -27.58
CA ASP A 888 11.96 18.03 -26.62
C ASP A 888 11.40 19.46 -26.57
N LEU A 889 11.54 20.05 -25.38
CA LEU A 889 11.08 21.40 -25.09
C LEU A 889 12.20 22.41 -25.27
N TYR A 890 11.85 23.50 -25.86
CA TYR A 890 12.78 24.59 -26.17
C TYR A 890 12.21 25.93 -25.70
N LYS A 891 13.10 26.87 -25.35
CA LYS A 891 12.68 28.21 -24.95
C LYS A 891 13.53 29.25 -25.69
N ASN A 892 12.90 30.38 -26.01
CA ASN A 892 13.54 31.50 -26.72
C ASN A 892 13.08 32.83 -26.13
N THR A 893 14.01 33.74 -25.92
CA THR A 893 13.68 35.10 -25.47
C THR A 893 13.40 35.98 -26.70
N ASN A 894 12.15 36.43 -26.80
CA ASN A 894 11.71 37.27 -27.91
C ASN A 894 11.14 38.58 -27.34
N LYS A 895 11.82 39.69 -27.61
CA LYS A 895 11.44 41.05 -27.20
C LYS A 895 11.14 41.17 -25.70
N GLY A 896 11.96 40.50 -24.88
CA GLY A 896 11.82 40.55 -23.41
C GLY A 896 10.81 39.59 -22.81
N THR A 897 10.17 38.75 -23.60
CA THR A 897 9.26 37.68 -23.18
C THR A 897 9.91 36.34 -23.50
N GLN A 898 9.82 35.41 -22.58
CA GLN A 898 10.28 34.03 -22.77
C GLN A 898 9.18 33.21 -23.45
N ASP A 899 9.43 32.74 -24.65
CA ASP A 899 8.49 31.90 -25.40
C ASP A 899 8.92 30.43 -25.31
N TYR A 900 7.97 29.51 -25.20
CA TYR A 900 8.16 28.08 -25.01
C TYR A 900 7.58 27.29 -26.18
N PHE A 901 8.34 26.31 -26.67
CA PHE A 901 7.97 25.50 -27.82
C PHE A 901 8.36 24.05 -27.63
N MET A 902 7.64 23.16 -28.31
CA MET A 902 8.01 21.75 -28.44
C MET A 902 8.25 21.45 -29.95
N LEU A 903 9.30 20.68 -30.23
CA LEU A 903 9.61 20.23 -31.58
C LEU A 903 8.72 19.06 -31.99
N LYS A 904 7.96 19.16 -33.09
CA LYS A 904 7.03 18.12 -33.55
C LYS A 904 7.61 17.26 -34.69
N THR A 905 8.44 17.82 -35.53
CA THR A 905 9.06 17.13 -36.66
C THR A 905 10.56 17.32 -36.67
N PRO A 906 11.36 16.41 -37.24
CA PRO A 906 12.81 16.51 -37.24
C PRO A 906 13.35 17.59 -38.21
N THR A 907 12.66 18.68 -38.39
CA THR A 907 13.08 19.79 -39.22
C THR A 907 13.70 20.91 -38.40
N TYR A 908 14.87 21.40 -38.80
CA TYR A 908 15.75 22.25 -37.99
C TYR A 908 16.11 23.58 -38.61
N TRP A 909 15.36 23.99 -39.65
CA TRP A 909 15.70 25.13 -40.46
C TRP A 909 15.53 26.47 -39.76
N TYR A 910 14.67 26.52 -38.72
CA TYR A 910 14.36 27.75 -38.03
C TYR A 910 13.81 27.49 -36.63
N PHE A 911 13.98 28.46 -35.76
CA PHE A 911 13.26 28.54 -34.49
C PHE A 911 12.10 29.55 -34.64
N PRO A 912 10.90 29.24 -34.15
CA PRO A 912 9.74 30.11 -34.30
C PRO A 912 9.97 31.48 -33.66
N THR A 913 9.59 32.54 -34.39
CA THR A 913 9.60 33.91 -33.89
C THR A 913 8.20 34.46 -33.71
N ASN A 914 7.20 33.72 -34.14
CA ASN A 914 5.77 33.97 -33.93
C ASN A 914 5.23 33.06 -32.88
N ARG A 915 4.25 33.48 -32.09
CA ARG A 915 3.62 32.77 -31.00
C ARG A 915 2.47 31.90 -31.49
N THR A 916 2.71 31.08 -32.50
CA THR A 916 1.71 30.20 -33.11
C THR A 916 2.31 28.82 -33.35
N SER A 917 1.52 27.78 -33.13
CA SER A 917 1.89 26.43 -33.56
C SER A 917 1.84 26.29 -35.08
N ASN A 918 2.72 25.45 -35.64
CA ASN A 918 2.77 25.09 -37.03
C ASN A 918 3.08 23.61 -37.24
N GLY A 919 3.44 23.22 -38.48
CA GLY A 919 3.75 21.81 -38.76
C GLY A 919 4.93 21.26 -37.97
N ASP A 920 5.94 22.10 -37.73
CA ASP A 920 7.20 21.67 -37.11
C ASP A 920 7.28 21.93 -35.60
N TRP A 921 6.56 22.94 -35.13
CA TRP A 921 6.63 23.42 -33.75
C TRP A 921 5.26 23.57 -33.11
N GLU A 922 5.17 23.20 -31.89
CA GLU A 922 4.04 23.48 -30.98
C GLU A 922 4.41 24.65 -30.10
N TYR A 923 3.62 25.72 -30.16
CA TYR A 923 3.75 26.85 -29.23
C TYR A 923 3.04 26.50 -27.91
N LEU A 924 3.79 26.56 -26.81
CA LEU A 924 3.31 26.16 -25.49
C LEU A 924 2.87 27.33 -24.61
N GLY A 925 3.28 28.53 -24.97
CA GLY A 925 2.98 29.76 -24.23
C GLY A 925 4.18 30.65 -24.06
N SER A 926 3.97 31.77 -23.33
CA SER A 926 5.01 32.76 -23.03
C SER A 926 4.89 33.26 -21.59
N TYR A 927 6.03 33.73 -21.05
CA TYR A 927 6.09 34.35 -19.72
C TYR A 927 6.67 35.78 -19.84
#